data_f8592fe2566a216d0056d137c2d4a2aa
#
_entry.id   f8592fe2566a216d0056d137c2d4a2aa
#
_cell.length_a   1.000
_cell.length_b   1.000
_cell.length_c   1.000
_cell.angle_alpha   90.00
_cell.angle_beta   90.00
_cell.angle_gamma   90.00
#
_symmetry.space_group_name_H-M   'P 1'
#
loop_
_entity.id
_entity.type
_entity.pdbx_description
1 polymer ?
#
loop_
_entity_poly.entity_id
_entity_poly.type
_entity_poly.pdbx_seq_one_letter_code
_entity_poly.pdbx_strand_id
1 'polypeptide(L)'
;MSNDARARAMAGPPVRVPVFAASLIGVLVMAIWALAAPTSAESALGSVTDWVTEWFGWFYVLLATAVLVFVLYLGVSRYGHIRLGPDHSRPEFSTFAWASMLFAAGIGTDVMFYSVVEPASQYMAPPVLEAETVEAARDATVWTLFHYGITGWGMYALMGIALGYFCHRMGLPLAVRSALQPILGRRIEGPIGHAVDTAAVLGTIFGVATSLGIGVVFLNVGLNLLFGVSVGTGAQIALAALAVIMAAVSATTGVDKGIRFLSQLNVLLALGLAGWILVTGNTSFILNAVVANVGDFARSFPAKTMETFPFIDNAEWMSSWTLFFWAWWVAWASFVGLFLARISRGRTIRQFVAGTMIIPFLYIVMWISIFGNATIERIRGGDAEFATLAQDFTGAGFYELLKGYPAANVVIALAVFVGLLFYVTSADSGALVMANLCSRLETGSEDAAAWQRILWAAVTGLLTIAMLIVGGIVALQYATIIFGLPFAFVLVLVMLGLLKALRREGRRVDSGAHTMSAKLSARGSDGDAQPASLWKTRLARLTNFVDRADAQTHLDDVVRPALDDVAEELGRLGVDTEVTPDLVGPEGSEQPAVTLRTLSEDEPFIYRVVLTEGPVPTYGGRMMQARDTHARLEVHLEAGGQDYDVMGYSRGQVIHDCLDNYEQHLQFLRLDSSTKS
;
A
#
# COMPACT_ATOMS: atom_id res chain seq x y z
N MET A 1 1.91 -33.69 -9.34
CA MET A 1 2.59 -33.07 -8.16
C MET A 1 3.16 -34.20 -7.30
N SER A 2 4.47 -34.17 -7.02
CA SER A 2 5.11 -35.12 -6.10
C SER A 2 4.58 -34.93 -4.67
N ASN A 3 4.67 -35.98 -3.82
CA ASN A 3 4.28 -35.86 -2.41
C ASN A 3 5.03 -34.74 -1.67
N ASP A 4 6.27 -34.40 -2.08
CA ASP A 4 7.06 -33.30 -1.54
C ASP A 4 6.50 -31.93 -1.93
N ALA A 5 5.96 -31.76 -3.15
CA ALA A 5 5.32 -30.53 -3.58
C ALA A 5 3.99 -30.27 -2.83
N ARG A 6 3.23 -31.35 -2.55
CA ARG A 6 2.04 -31.26 -1.69
C ARG A 6 2.39 -30.93 -0.23
N ALA A 7 3.44 -31.52 0.31
CA ALA A 7 3.90 -31.25 1.68
C ALA A 7 4.40 -29.79 1.81
N ARG A 8 5.09 -29.24 0.81
CA ARG A 8 5.52 -27.82 0.77
C ARG A 8 4.33 -26.87 0.62
N ALA A 9 3.35 -27.19 -0.21
CA ALA A 9 2.13 -26.40 -0.35
C ALA A 9 1.31 -26.34 0.95
N MET A 10 1.36 -27.39 1.77
CA MET A 10 0.71 -27.44 3.11
C MET A 10 1.52 -26.75 4.21
N ALA A 11 2.85 -26.62 4.07
CA ALA A 11 3.71 -26.02 5.07
C ALA A 11 3.71 -24.48 5.04
N GLY A 12 3.26 -23.87 3.93
CA GLY A 12 3.32 -22.41 3.71
C GLY A 12 4.74 -21.85 3.57
N PRO A 13 4.89 -20.56 3.27
CA PRO A 13 6.19 -19.92 3.16
C PRO A 13 6.99 -20.01 4.47
N PRO A 14 8.34 -20.14 4.40
CA PRO A 14 9.16 -20.26 5.58
C PRO A 14 9.14 -18.99 6.44
N VAL A 15 9.12 -19.17 7.76
CA VAL A 15 9.13 -18.07 8.75
C VAL A 15 10.48 -17.38 8.76
N ARG A 16 10.49 -16.06 8.81
CA ARG A 16 11.68 -15.24 9.12
C ARG A 16 11.91 -15.21 10.64
N VAL A 17 12.54 -16.27 11.16
CA VAL A 17 12.69 -16.52 12.59
C VAL A 17 13.19 -15.30 13.39
N PRO A 18 14.21 -14.53 12.96
CA PRO A 18 14.67 -13.36 13.72
C PRO A 18 13.60 -12.28 13.87
N VAL A 19 12.86 -11.96 12.79
CA VAL A 19 11.79 -10.94 12.80
C VAL A 19 10.62 -11.43 13.64
N PHE A 20 10.19 -12.67 13.40
CA PHE A 20 9.07 -13.30 14.12
C PHE A 20 9.34 -13.35 15.62
N ALA A 21 10.51 -13.86 16.04
CA ALA A 21 10.85 -14.00 17.46
C ALA A 21 11.00 -12.62 18.15
N ALA A 22 11.72 -11.68 17.53
CA ALA A 22 11.90 -10.35 18.10
C ALA A 22 10.56 -9.61 18.27
N SER A 23 9.70 -9.66 17.26
CA SER A 23 8.38 -9.02 17.33
C SER A 23 7.47 -9.69 18.36
N LEU A 24 7.42 -11.04 18.37
CA LEU A 24 6.58 -11.77 19.33
C LEU A 24 7.03 -11.53 20.77
N ILE A 25 8.34 -11.59 21.05
CA ILE A 25 8.89 -11.33 22.38
C ILE A 25 8.58 -9.89 22.80
N GLY A 26 8.81 -8.90 21.92
CA GLY A 26 8.53 -7.50 22.23
C GLY A 26 7.08 -7.26 22.63
N VAL A 27 6.14 -7.83 21.85
CA VAL A 27 4.70 -7.69 22.14
C VAL A 27 4.30 -8.43 23.43
N LEU A 28 4.80 -9.65 23.63
CA LEU A 28 4.47 -10.42 24.83
C LEU A 28 5.05 -9.75 26.11
N VAL A 29 6.26 -9.24 26.05
CA VAL A 29 6.86 -8.49 27.17
C VAL A 29 5.98 -7.28 27.53
N MET A 30 5.53 -6.52 26.52
CA MET A 30 4.67 -5.39 26.72
C MET A 30 3.30 -5.79 27.31
N ALA A 31 2.66 -6.81 26.75
CA ALA A 31 1.36 -7.29 27.23
C ALA A 31 1.44 -7.86 28.66
N ILE A 32 2.48 -8.63 28.96
CA ILE A 32 2.70 -9.18 30.32
C ILE A 32 2.95 -8.05 31.32
N TRP A 33 3.78 -7.07 30.98
CA TRP A 33 4.03 -5.91 31.84
C TRP A 33 2.74 -5.11 32.13
N ALA A 34 1.97 -4.85 31.06
CA ALA A 34 0.69 -4.15 31.17
C ALA A 34 -0.31 -4.87 32.11
N LEU A 35 -0.38 -6.20 32.01
CA LEU A 35 -1.27 -7.00 32.87
C LEU A 35 -0.76 -7.18 34.29
N ALA A 36 0.55 -7.32 34.48
CA ALA A 36 1.15 -7.58 35.79
C ALA A 36 1.30 -6.30 36.66
N ALA A 37 1.51 -5.14 36.02
CA ALA A 37 1.75 -3.88 36.68
C ALA A 37 1.10 -2.70 35.92
N PRO A 38 -0.25 -2.62 35.80
CA PRO A 38 -0.95 -1.66 34.97
C PRO A 38 -0.58 -0.21 35.25
N THR A 39 -0.55 0.19 36.51
CA THR A 39 -0.20 1.57 36.90
C THR A 39 1.24 1.96 36.55
N SER A 40 2.19 1.01 36.66
CA SER A 40 3.56 1.21 36.20
C SER A 40 3.64 1.36 34.68
N ALA A 41 2.89 0.56 33.96
CA ALA A 41 2.83 0.62 32.50
C ALA A 41 2.20 1.94 32.03
N GLU A 42 1.11 2.37 32.63
CA GLU A 42 0.43 3.64 32.34
C GLU A 42 1.36 4.84 32.54
N SER A 43 1.97 4.94 33.73
CA SER A 43 2.90 6.03 34.05
C SER A 43 4.11 6.07 33.10
N ALA A 44 4.67 4.90 32.77
CA ALA A 44 5.81 4.83 31.85
C ALA A 44 5.42 5.18 30.43
N LEU A 45 4.27 4.70 29.93
CA LEU A 45 3.77 5.05 28.60
C LEU A 45 3.51 6.55 28.50
N GLY A 46 2.88 7.16 29.49
CA GLY A 46 2.69 8.61 29.56
C GLY A 46 4.02 9.35 29.48
N SER A 47 4.95 9.06 30.40
CA SER A 47 6.26 9.74 30.46
C SER A 47 7.09 9.59 29.19
N VAL A 48 7.05 8.40 28.55
CA VAL A 48 7.76 8.19 27.28
C VAL A 48 7.06 8.92 26.14
N THR A 49 5.73 8.98 26.14
CA THR A 49 4.97 9.75 25.12
C THR A 49 5.28 11.24 25.26
N ASP A 50 5.32 11.79 26.47
CA ASP A 50 5.68 13.18 26.70
C ASP A 50 7.09 13.47 26.16
N TRP A 51 8.05 12.60 26.46
CA TRP A 51 9.40 12.70 25.92
C TRP A 51 9.43 12.61 24.38
N VAL A 52 8.70 11.69 23.77
CA VAL A 52 8.62 11.57 22.30
C VAL A 52 7.97 12.82 21.71
N THR A 53 6.91 13.34 22.31
CA THR A 53 6.22 14.56 21.87
C THR A 53 7.15 15.77 21.91
N GLU A 54 7.88 15.95 23.00
CA GLU A 54 8.82 17.05 23.17
C GLU A 54 9.98 16.99 22.16
N TRP A 55 10.60 15.82 22.02
CA TRP A 55 11.84 15.70 21.23
C TRP A 55 11.62 15.32 19.76
N PHE A 56 10.53 14.66 19.40
CA PHE A 56 10.26 14.14 18.07
C PHE A 56 8.92 14.60 17.47
N GLY A 57 8.14 15.44 18.16
CA GLY A 57 6.89 15.97 17.62
C GLY A 57 7.10 16.70 16.30
N TRP A 58 8.10 17.57 16.23
CA TRP A 58 8.50 18.25 14.97
C TRP A 58 8.87 17.26 13.85
N PHE A 59 9.49 16.13 14.21
CA PHE A 59 9.90 15.11 13.24
C PHE A 59 8.70 14.41 12.62
N TYR A 60 7.67 14.06 13.39
CA TYR A 60 6.44 13.47 12.85
C TYR A 60 5.75 14.43 11.88
N VAL A 61 5.61 15.70 12.22
CA VAL A 61 5.02 16.73 11.35
C VAL A 61 5.82 16.90 10.07
N LEU A 62 7.15 17.01 10.18
CA LEU A 62 8.04 17.16 9.03
C LEU A 62 8.01 15.91 8.13
N LEU A 63 8.03 14.70 8.73
CA LEU A 63 7.96 13.43 8.00
C LEU A 63 6.66 13.33 7.21
N ALA A 64 5.52 13.59 7.86
CA ALA A 64 4.20 13.53 7.23
C ALA A 64 4.13 14.46 6.01
N THR A 65 4.62 15.68 6.16
CA THR A 65 4.70 16.67 5.07
C THR A 65 5.66 16.23 3.98
N ALA A 66 6.86 15.76 4.34
CA ALA A 66 7.86 15.31 3.38
C ALA A 66 7.38 14.12 2.55
N VAL A 67 6.70 13.16 3.19
CA VAL A 67 6.09 12.01 2.50
C VAL A 67 5.02 12.46 1.52
N LEU A 68 4.12 13.34 1.94
CA LEU A 68 3.07 13.87 1.07
C LEU A 68 3.65 14.57 -0.16
N VAL A 69 4.60 15.50 0.04
CA VAL A 69 5.27 16.23 -1.05
C VAL A 69 6.01 15.27 -1.97
N PHE A 70 6.69 14.27 -1.42
CA PHE A 70 7.40 13.26 -2.20
C PHE A 70 6.47 12.42 -3.06
N VAL A 71 5.36 11.93 -2.52
CA VAL A 71 4.37 11.13 -3.26
C VAL A 71 3.73 11.96 -4.38
N LEU A 72 3.35 13.20 -4.11
CA LEU A 72 2.83 14.12 -5.13
C LEU A 72 3.89 14.38 -6.22
N TYR A 73 5.15 14.62 -5.83
CA TYR A 73 6.26 14.75 -6.78
C TYR A 73 6.39 13.50 -7.68
N LEU A 74 6.32 12.30 -7.14
CA LEU A 74 6.36 11.08 -7.94
C LEU A 74 5.21 11.00 -8.94
N GLY A 75 4.01 11.37 -8.53
CA GLY A 75 2.81 11.36 -9.38
C GLY A 75 2.89 12.32 -10.57
N VAL A 76 3.42 13.54 -10.37
CA VAL A 76 3.46 14.56 -11.42
C VAL A 76 4.74 14.54 -12.26
N SER A 77 5.84 13.96 -11.72
CA SER A 77 7.14 13.90 -12.38
C SER A 77 7.18 12.89 -13.53
N ARG A 78 8.33 12.81 -14.19
CA ARG A 78 8.62 11.78 -15.21
C ARG A 78 8.53 10.34 -14.67
N TYR A 79 8.73 10.14 -13.38
CA TYR A 79 8.62 8.83 -12.73
C TYR A 79 7.17 8.32 -12.65
N GLY A 80 6.19 9.21 -12.79
CA GLY A 80 4.77 8.88 -12.78
C GLY A 80 4.34 7.91 -13.89
N HIS A 81 5.11 7.76 -14.96
CA HIS A 81 4.83 6.81 -16.04
C HIS A 81 5.34 5.38 -15.77
N ILE A 82 6.25 5.21 -14.79
CA ILE A 82 6.79 3.90 -14.42
C ILE A 82 5.66 3.02 -13.91
N ARG A 83 5.62 1.75 -14.37
CA ARG A 83 4.64 0.78 -13.93
C ARG A 83 5.08 0.06 -12.67
N LEU A 84 4.14 -0.24 -11.80
CA LEU A 84 4.31 -1.17 -10.67
C LEU A 84 4.27 -2.61 -11.22
N GLY A 85 5.36 -3.01 -11.85
CA GLY A 85 5.55 -4.26 -12.55
C GLY A 85 6.42 -4.08 -13.80
N PRO A 86 6.71 -5.16 -14.54
CA PRO A 86 7.41 -5.10 -15.83
C PRO A 86 6.72 -4.15 -16.83
N ASP A 87 7.45 -3.64 -17.81
CA ASP A 87 6.92 -2.64 -18.75
C ASP A 87 5.71 -3.13 -19.54
N HIS A 88 5.68 -4.42 -19.87
CA HIS A 88 4.56 -5.08 -20.57
C HIS A 88 3.36 -5.41 -19.66
N SER A 89 3.48 -5.24 -18.33
CA SER A 89 2.41 -5.60 -17.41
C SER A 89 1.17 -4.73 -17.61
N ARG A 90 0.01 -5.37 -17.53
CA ARG A 90 -1.30 -4.70 -17.55
C ARG A 90 -1.93 -4.72 -16.17
N PRO A 91 -2.81 -3.76 -15.83
CA PRO A 91 -3.54 -3.79 -14.58
C PRO A 91 -4.32 -5.10 -14.42
N GLU A 92 -4.12 -5.77 -13.28
CA GLU A 92 -4.79 -7.04 -12.96
C GLU A 92 -6.29 -6.84 -12.72
N PHE A 93 -6.67 -5.70 -12.14
CA PHE A 93 -8.06 -5.33 -11.86
C PHE A 93 -8.53 -4.22 -12.79
N SER A 94 -9.81 -4.26 -13.20
CA SER A 94 -10.45 -3.15 -13.90
C SER A 94 -10.38 -1.87 -13.06
N THR A 95 -10.46 -0.70 -13.69
CA THR A 95 -10.39 0.59 -12.96
C THR A 95 -11.51 0.72 -11.93
N PHE A 96 -12.72 0.24 -12.24
CA PHE A 96 -13.85 0.26 -11.31
C PHE A 96 -13.61 -0.65 -10.10
N ALA A 97 -13.18 -1.91 -10.31
CA ALA A 97 -12.90 -2.84 -9.21
C ALA A 97 -11.78 -2.33 -8.30
N TRP A 98 -10.71 -1.78 -8.90
CA TRP A 98 -9.60 -1.19 -8.17
C TRP A 98 -10.03 0.04 -7.34
N ALA A 99 -10.80 0.97 -7.94
CA ALA A 99 -11.34 2.13 -7.25
C ALA A 99 -12.26 1.73 -6.08
N SER A 100 -13.08 0.69 -6.26
CA SER A 100 -13.94 0.15 -5.19
C SER A 100 -13.12 -0.45 -4.04
N MET A 101 -11.99 -1.12 -4.32
CA MET A 101 -11.09 -1.63 -3.29
C MET A 101 -10.38 -0.51 -2.53
N LEU A 102 -9.95 0.57 -3.22
CA LEU A 102 -9.38 1.76 -2.59
C LEU A 102 -10.40 2.46 -1.69
N PHE A 103 -11.62 2.60 -2.16
CA PHE A 103 -12.72 3.19 -1.39
C PHE A 103 -12.98 2.39 -0.11
N ALA A 104 -13.08 1.05 -0.22
CA ALA A 104 -13.29 0.17 0.91
C ALA A 104 -12.15 0.20 1.94
N ALA A 105 -10.91 0.45 1.50
CA ALA A 105 -9.76 0.57 2.39
C ALA A 105 -9.78 1.85 3.25
N GLY A 106 -10.54 2.88 2.84
CA GLY A 106 -10.68 4.15 3.57
C GLY A 106 -11.72 4.13 4.68
N ILE A 107 -12.41 3.02 4.89
CA ILE A 107 -13.55 2.92 5.81
C ILE A 107 -13.20 1.98 6.96
N GLY A 108 -13.48 2.41 8.17
CA GLY A 108 -13.26 1.62 9.38
C GLY A 108 -14.17 2.06 10.54
N THR A 109 -14.22 1.28 11.62
CA THR A 109 -14.90 1.65 12.86
C THR A 109 -14.36 2.95 13.44
N ASP A 110 -13.07 3.19 13.24
CA ASP A 110 -12.36 4.38 13.70
C ASP A 110 -12.91 5.67 13.10
N VAL A 111 -13.27 5.65 11.81
CA VAL A 111 -13.89 6.81 11.15
C VAL A 111 -15.28 7.09 11.72
N MET A 112 -16.07 6.04 12.09
CA MET A 112 -17.34 6.22 12.76
C MET A 112 -17.14 6.90 14.13
N PHE A 113 -16.20 6.42 14.89
CA PHE A 113 -15.85 6.95 16.21
C PHE A 113 -15.39 8.42 16.14
N TYR A 114 -14.35 8.70 15.37
CA TYR A 114 -13.74 10.04 15.30
C TYR A 114 -14.58 11.06 14.55
N SER A 115 -15.56 10.65 13.72
CA SER A 115 -16.43 11.59 13.03
C SER A 115 -17.34 12.41 13.96
N VAL A 116 -17.46 12.01 15.22
CA VAL A 116 -18.22 12.74 16.26
C VAL A 116 -17.25 13.27 17.33
N VAL A 117 -16.40 12.40 17.87
CA VAL A 117 -15.51 12.76 18.98
C VAL A 117 -14.58 13.90 18.63
N GLU A 118 -13.94 13.85 17.47
CA GLU A 118 -12.96 14.86 17.09
C GLU A 118 -13.60 16.22 16.77
N PRO A 119 -14.63 16.35 15.90
CA PRO A 119 -15.29 17.63 15.66
C PRO A 119 -15.88 18.26 16.94
N ALA A 120 -16.43 17.45 17.88
CA ALA A 120 -16.90 17.93 19.16
C ALA A 120 -15.75 18.50 20.00
N SER A 121 -14.66 17.75 20.13
CA SER A 121 -13.48 18.16 20.90
C SER A 121 -12.83 19.41 20.31
N GLN A 122 -12.68 19.48 18.98
CA GLN A 122 -12.09 20.64 18.31
C GLN A 122 -12.98 21.88 18.35
N TYR A 123 -14.29 21.73 18.49
CA TYR A 123 -15.21 22.84 18.68
C TYR A 123 -15.21 23.36 20.11
N MET A 124 -15.19 22.44 21.09
CA MET A 124 -15.24 22.77 22.52
C MET A 124 -13.87 23.17 23.11
N ALA A 125 -12.78 22.65 22.55
CA ALA A 125 -11.41 22.93 22.97
C ALA A 125 -10.45 23.02 21.76
N PRO A 126 -10.60 24.03 20.91
CA PRO A 126 -9.73 24.22 19.73
C PRO A 126 -8.29 24.58 20.13
N PRO A 127 -7.27 24.25 19.33
CA PRO A 127 -5.88 24.48 19.72
C PRO A 127 -5.47 25.96 19.81
N VAL A 128 -6.15 26.84 19.09
CA VAL A 128 -5.76 28.27 18.99
C VAL A 128 -6.95 29.21 19.08
N LEU A 129 -8.11 28.80 18.56
CA LEU A 129 -9.30 29.64 18.49
C LEU A 129 -10.01 29.69 19.85
N GLU A 130 -10.86 30.70 20.04
CA GLU A 130 -11.80 30.71 21.15
C GLU A 130 -12.89 29.65 20.94
N ALA A 131 -13.13 28.84 22.00
CA ALA A 131 -14.09 27.76 21.97
C ALA A 131 -15.53 28.25 21.66
N GLU A 132 -16.34 27.38 21.11
CA GLU A 132 -17.78 27.60 20.84
C GLU A 132 -18.10 28.77 19.91
N THR A 133 -17.10 29.33 19.21
CA THR A 133 -17.31 30.38 18.21
C THR A 133 -17.72 29.81 16.84
N VAL A 134 -18.12 30.68 15.92
CA VAL A 134 -18.41 30.30 14.53
C VAL A 134 -17.13 29.86 13.83
N GLU A 135 -16.02 30.49 14.12
CA GLU A 135 -14.70 30.18 13.62
C GLU A 135 -14.26 28.80 14.07
N ALA A 136 -14.42 28.48 15.37
CA ALA A 136 -14.15 27.15 15.92
C ALA A 136 -15.05 26.09 15.28
N ALA A 137 -16.33 26.36 15.05
CA ALA A 137 -17.24 25.43 14.40
C ALA A 137 -16.82 25.08 12.96
N ARG A 138 -16.31 26.07 12.19
CA ARG A 138 -15.78 25.85 10.85
C ARG A 138 -14.45 25.09 10.84
N ASP A 139 -13.58 25.40 11.79
CA ASP A 139 -12.25 24.80 11.87
C ASP A 139 -12.26 23.38 12.45
N ALA A 140 -13.22 23.05 13.30
CA ALA A 140 -13.32 21.76 13.98
C ALA A 140 -13.43 20.58 12.98
N THR A 141 -14.38 20.66 12.03
CA THR A 141 -14.52 19.62 10.98
C THR A 141 -13.30 19.59 10.07
N VAL A 142 -12.65 20.74 9.81
CA VAL A 142 -11.45 20.83 8.98
C VAL A 142 -10.25 20.14 9.65
N TRP A 143 -10.09 20.22 10.97
CA TRP A 143 -9.05 19.44 11.69
C TRP A 143 -9.25 17.94 11.50
N THR A 144 -10.48 17.44 11.63
CA THR A 144 -10.76 16.02 11.40
C THR A 144 -10.49 15.61 9.95
N LEU A 145 -10.86 16.45 8.97
CA LEU A 145 -10.51 16.23 7.58
C LEU A 145 -8.99 16.26 7.33
N PHE A 146 -8.26 17.06 8.10
CA PHE A 146 -6.80 17.13 8.02
C PHE A 146 -6.14 15.85 8.55
N HIS A 147 -6.58 15.35 9.70
CA HIS A 147 -6.05 14.16 10.34
C HIS A 147 -6.39 12.87 9.56
N TYR A 148 -7.59 12.75 9.01
CA TYR A 148 -8.01 11.61 8.17
C TYR A 148 -7.73 11.77 6.68
N GLY A 149 -7.21 12.92 6.27
CA GLY A 149 -7.12 13.34 4.89
C GLY A 149 -5.89 12.85 4.14
N ILE A 150 -5.55 13.64 3.11
CA ILE A 150 -4.54 13.29 2.09
C ILE A 150 -3.14 13.05 2.67
N THR A 151 -2.79 13.64 3.80
CA THR A 151 -1.47 13.45 4.43
C THR A 151 -1.26 12.01 4.87
N GLY A 152 -2.23 11.43 5.57
CA GLY A 152 -2.19 10.02 5.97
C GLY A 152 -2.18 9.07 4.77
N TRP A 153 -3.04 9.34 3.79
CA TRP A 153 -3.07 8.55 2.53
C TRP A 153 -1.75 8.65 1.75
N GLY A 154 -1.02 9.75 1.88
CA GLY A 154 0.35 9.89 1.36
C GLY A 154 1.31 8.85 1.94
N MET A 155 1.23 8.56 3.24
CA MET A 155 2.07 7.54 3.90
C MET A 155 1.76 6.13 3.36
N TYR A 156 0.48 5.82 3.19
CA TYR A 156 0.05 4.56 2.57
C TYR A 156 0.50 4.45 1.11
N ALA A 157 0.38 5.56 0.36
CA ALA A 157 0.83 5.61 -1.02
C ALA A 157 2.34 5.42 -1.14
N LEU A 158 3.15 6.01 -0.27
CA LEU A 158 4.60 5.78 -0.23
C LEU A 158 4.93 4.29 -0.09
N MET A 159 4.34 3.63 0.90
CA MET A 159 4.59 2.21 1.14
C MET A 159 4.05 1.33 0.03
N GLY A 160 2.87 1.64 -0.51
CA GLY A 160 2.29 0.91 -1.65
C GLY A 160 3.14 1.01 -2.92
N ILE A 161 3.68 2.21 -3.23
CA ILE A 161 4.61 2.39 -4.35
C ILE A 161 5.90 1.60 -4.10
N ALA A 162 6.49 1.73 -2.90
CA ALA A 162 7.75 1.06 -2.58
C ALA A 162 7.62 -0.46 -2.66
N LEU A 163 6.63 -1.04 -1.97
CA LEU A 163 6.40 -2.48 -1.99
C LEU A 163 6.04 -2.98 -3.40
N GLY A 164 5.17 -2.26 -4.12
CA GLY A 164 4.79 -2.61 -5.48
C GLY A 164 5.95 -2.52 -6.47
N TYR A 165 6.75 -1.46 -6.40
CA TYR A 165 7.91 -1.27 -7.26
C TYR A 165 8.98 -2.33 -7.00
N PHE A 166 9.40 -2.52 -5.75
CA PHE A 166 10.48 -3.45 -5.43
C PHE A 166 10.06 -4.91 -5.60
N CYS A 167 8.81 -5.27 -5.30
CA CYS A 167 8.33 -6.63 -5.50
C CYS A 167 7.99 -6.93 -6.97
N HIS A 168 7.10 -6.16 -7.57
CA HIS A 168 6.54 -6.50 -8.88
C HIS A 168 7.45 -6.10 -10.05
N ARG A 169 8.27 -5.02 -9.91
CA ARG A 169 9.17 -4.58 -10.97
C ARG A 169 10.59 -5.10 -10.80
N MET A 170 11.12 -5.06 -9.55
CA MET A 170 12.50 -5.48 -9.26
C MET A 170 12.63 -6.96 -8.89
N GLY A 171 11.50 -7.70 -8.73
CA GLY A 171 11.51 -9.11 -8.37
C GLY A 171 12.05 -9.42 -6.97
N LEU A 172 12.07 -8.42 -6.07
CA LEU A 172 12.51 -8.61 -4.69
C LEU A 172 11.37 -9.15 -3.82
N PRO A 173 11.68 -9.78 -2.67
CA PRO A 173 10.65 -10.26 -1.73
C PRO A 173 9.70 -9.14 -1.31
N LEU A 174 8.42 -9.48 -1.09
CA LEU A 174 7.41 -8.56 -0.58
C LEU A 174 7.66 -8.27 0.90
N ALA A 175 8.61 -7.39 1.19
CA ALA A 175 9.04 -7.02 2.53
C ALA A 175 9.52 -5.57 2.56
N VAL A 176 9.40 -4.91 3.72
CA VAL A 176 9.80 -3.50 3.88
C VAL A 176 11.29 -3.31 3.61
N ARG A 177 12.14 -4.24 4.05
CA ARG A 177 13.59 -4.24 3.80
C ARG A 177 13.96 -4.14 2.33
N SER A 178 13.13 -4.66 1.41
CA SER A 178 13.39 -4.64 -0.03
C SER A 178 13.48 -3.21 -0.57
N ALA A 179 12.75 -2.27 0.03
CA ALA A 179 12.82 -0.85 -0.33
C ALA A 179 14.17 -0.20 0.02
N LEU A 180 14.96 -0.81 0.89
CA LEU A 180 16.28 -0.33 1.30
C LEU A 180 17.43 -0.94 0.47
N GLN A 181 17.13 -1.88 -0.43
CA GLN A 181 18.16 -2.53 -1.26
C GLN A 181 19.03 -1.53 -2.05
N PRO A 182 18.51 -0.44 -2.63
CA PRO A 182 19.34 0.52 -3.36
C PRO A 182 20.35 1.26 -2.47
N ILE A 183 20.13 1.32 -1.15
CA ILE A 183 21.00 2.00 -0.17
C ILE A 183 21.97 1.00 0.46
N LEU A 184 21.46 -0.14 0.91
CA LEU A 184 22.18 -1.11 1.74
C LEU A 184 22.73 -2.32 0.96
N GLY A 185 22.34 -2.50 -0.31
CA GLY A 185 22.74 -3.66 -1.10
C GLY A 185 22.38 -4.98 -0.42
N ARG A 186 23.27 -5.97 -0.43
CA ARG A 186 23.08 -7.29 0.19
C ARG A 186 22.89 -7.26 1.73
N ARG A 187 23.23 -6.15 2.40
CA ARG A 187 23.06 -6.00 3.86
C ARG A 187 21.62 -6.06 4.33
N ILE A 188 20.64 -5.92 3.42
CA ILE A 188 19.20 -6.09 3.74
C ILE A 188 18.86 -7.51 4.21
N GLU A 189 19.66 -8.54 3.85
CA GLU A 189 19.44 -9.91 4.31
C GLU A 189 20.02 -10.20 5.71
N GLY A 190 20.76 -9.23 6.27
CA GLY A 190 21.38 -9.32 7.59
C GLY A 190 20.58 -8.66 8.72
N PRO A 191 21.22 -8.41 9.88
CA PRO A 191 20.59 -7.86 11.08
C PRO A 191 19.87 -6.53 10.84
N ILE A 192 20.39 -5.66 9.97
CA ILE A 192 19.75 -4.36 9.66
C ILE A 192 18.39 -4.58 9.00
N GLY A 193 18.29 -5.46 8.00
CA GLY A 193 17.01 -5.78 7.38
C GLY A 193 16.05 -6.45 8.36
N HIS A 194 16.54 -7.29 9.27
CA HIS A 194 15.71 -7.86 10.34
C HIS A 194 15.16 -6.79 11.27
N ALA A 195 15.99 -5.80 11.67
CA ALA A 195 15.56 -4.68 12.51
C ALA A 195 14.48 -3.82 11.81
N VAL A 196 14.65 -3.56 10.51
CA VAL A 196 13.65 -2.81 9.69
C VAL A 196 12.31 -3.53 9.65
N ASP A 197 12.31 -4.82 9.33
CA ASP A 197 11.05 -5.59 9.28
C ASP A 197 10.44 -5.75 10.68
N THR A 198 11.26 -5.88 11.75
CA THR A 198 10.77 -5.91 13.13
C THR A 198 10.11 -4.59 13.53
N ALA A 199 10.70 -3.44 13.17
CA ALA A 199 10.09 -2.13 13.40
C ALA A 199 8.75 -1.99 12.65
N ALA A 200 8.66 -2.51 11.43
CA ALA A 200 7.43 -2.53 10.66
C ALA A 200 6.34 -3.40 11.33
N VAL A 201 6.70 -4.60 11.82
CA VAL A 201 5.74 -5.49 12.52
C VAL A 201 5.30 -4.87 13.83
N LEU A 202 6.22 -4.33 14.66
CA LEU A 202 5.87 -3.69 15.93
C LEU A 202 4.98 -2.46 15.70
N GLY A 203 5.34 -1.57 14.79
CA GLY A 203 4.47 -0.45 14.42
C GLY A 203 3.08 -0.94 14.03
N THR A 204 3.01 -1.90 13.10
CA THR A 204 1.74 -2.43 12.61
C THR A 204 0.88 -3.04 13.72
N ILE A 205 1.45 -3.84 14.63
CA ILE A 205 0.64 -4.51 15.67
C ILE A 205 0.08 -3.51 16.68
N PHE A 206 0.84 -2.47 17.06
CA PHE A 206 0.33 -1.42 17.95
C PHE A 206 -0.73 -0.56 17.26
N GLY A 207 -0.53 -0.22 15.99
CA GLY A 207 -1.55 0.46 15.18
C GLY A 207 -2.85 -0.34 15.05
N VAL A 208 -2.77 -1.63 14.74
CA VAL A 208 -3.94 -2.52 14.64
C VAL A 208 -4.59 -2.72 16.01
N ALA A 209 -3.81 -2.89 17.10
CA ALA A 209 -4.35 -3.01 18.45
C ALA A 209 -5.13 -1.76 18.88
N THR A 210 -4.68 -0.56 18.47
CA THR A 210 -5.40 0.70 18.69
C THR A 210 -6.74 0.71 18.00
N SER A 211 -6.80 0.36 16.69
CA SER A 211 -8.06 0.27 15.96
C SER A 211 -9.00 -0.79 16.56
N LEU A 212 -8.46 -1.96 16.95
CA LEU A 212 -9.27 -2.99 17.60
C LEU A 212 -9.76 -2.53 18.98
N GLY A 213 -8.96 -1.79 19.75
CA GLY A 213 -9.36 -1.23 21.03
C GLY A 213 -10.49 -0.21 20.91
N ILE A 214 -10.37 0.73 19.97
CA ILE A 214 -11.45 1.68 19.63
C ILE A 214 -12.69 0.92 19.23
N GLY A 215 -12.57 -0.07 18.33
CA GLY A 215 -13.70 -0.89 17.87
C GLY A 215 -14.38 -1.66 18.97
N VAL A 216 -13.63 -2.26 19.91
CA VAL A 216 -14.17 -2.98 21.07
C VAL A 216 -14.97 -2.06 21.98
N VAL A 217 -14.41 -0.91 22.32
CA VAL A 217 -15.07 0.08 23.21
C VAL A 217 -16.33 0.61 22.54
N PHE A 218 -16.23 1.03 21.29
CA PHE A 218 -17.36 1.51 20.48
C PHE A 218 -18.50 0.49 20.38
N LEU A 219 -18.18 -0.76 20.02
CA LEU A 219 -19.16 -1.84 19.91
C LEU A 219 -19.80 -2.19 21.25
N ASN A 220 -19.04 -2.15 22.35
CA ASN A 220 -19.59 -2.44 23.69
C ASN A 220 -20.67 -1.43 24.08
N VAL A 221 -20.47 -0.14 23.79
CA VAL A 221 -21.50 0.90 23.99
C VAL A 221 -22.73 0.64 23.14
N GLY A 222 -22.54 0.31 21.84
CA GLY A 222 -23.67 -0.02 20.95
C GLY A 222 -24.48 -1.24 21.43
N LEU A 223 -23.79 -2.29 21.90
CA LEU A 223 -24.45 -3.49 22.46
C LEU A 223 -25.15 -3.20 23.79
N ASN A 224 -24.64 -2.29 24.58
CA ASN A 224 -25.32 -1.83 25.79
C ASN A 224 -26.66 -1.17 25.44
N LEU A 225 -26.66 -0.27 24.47
CA LEU A 225 -27.87 0.43 24.05
C LEU A 225 -28.94 -0.49 23.43
N LEU A 226 -28.54 -1.53 22.71
CA LEU A 226 -29.47 -2.44 22.01
C LEU A 226 -29.94 -3.59 22.90
N PHE A 227 -29.04 -4.15 23.71
CA PHE A 227 -29.24 -5.42 24.41
C PHE A 227 -29.00 -5.36 25.91
N GLY A 228 -28.63 -4.19 26.45
CA GLY A 228 -28.33 -4.02 27.89
C GLY A 228 -27.03 -4.72 28.32
N VAL A 229 -26.14 -5.06 27.40
CA VAL A 229 -24.82 -5.64 27.75
C VAL A 229 -24.03 -4.62 28.55
N SER A 230 -23.52 -4.98 29.73
CA SER A 230 -22.78 -4.05 30.59
C SER A 230 -21.53 -3.52 29.87
N VAL A 231 -21.33 -2.19 29.96
CA VAL A 231 -20.09 -1.57 29.48
C VAL A 231 -18.97 -1.88 30.47
N GLY A 232 -17.88 -2.49 29.99
CA GLY A 232 -16.73 -2.80 30.82
C GLY A 232 -15.86 -3.93 30.27
N THR A 233 -14.77 -4.19 30.99
CA THR A 233 -13.69 -5.09 30.58
C THR A 233 -14.17 -6.50 30.20
N GLY A 234 -15.18 -7.05 30.89
CA GLY A 234 -15.71 -8.38 30.58
C GLY A 234 -16.31 -8.50 29.18
N ALA A 235 -17.16 -7.52 28.79
CA ALA A 235 -17.73 -7.46 27.44
C ALA A 235 -16.66 -7.16 26.38
N GLN A 236 -15.70 -6.32 26.72
CA GLN A 236 -14.57 -5.99 25.84
C GLN A 236 -13.69 -7.21 25.55
N ILE A 237 -13.39 -8.03 26.57
CA ILE A 237 -12.68 -9.32 26.39
C ILE A 237 -13.48 -10.25 25.49
N ALA A 238 -14.79 -10.35 25.68
CA ALA A 238 -15.63 -11.22 24.85
C ALA A 238 -15.63 -10.76 23.37
N LEU A 239 -15.68 -9.46 23.12
CA LEU A 239 -15.61 -8.90 21.75
C LEU A 239 -14.23 -9.11 21.11
N ALA A 240 -13.15 -8.94 21.87
CA ALA A 240 -11.80 -9.22 21.39
C ALA A 240 -11.62 -10.72 21.07
N ALA A 241 -12.12 -11.61 21.95
CA ALA A 241 -12.12 -13.04 21.70
C ALA A 241 -12.92 -13.43 20.45
N LEU A 242 -14.07 -12.78 20.23
CA LEU A 242 -14.89 -12.98 19.03
C LEU A 242 -14.07 -12.63 17.78
N ALA A 243 -13.34 -11.52 17.76
CA ALA A 243 -12.50 -11.15 16.63
C ALA A 243 -11.40 -12.19 16.35
N VAL A 244 -10.74 -12.68 17.41
CA VAL A 244 -9.72 -13.73 17.29
C VAL A 244 -10.31 -15.02 16.72
N ILE A 245 -11.49 -15.43 17.19
CA ILE A 245 -12.19 -16.62 16.69
C ILE A 245 -12.55 -16.46 15.21
N MET A 246 -13.10 -15.31 14.83
CA MET A 246 -13.46 -15.02 13.44
C MET A 246 -12.24 -15.01 12.52
N ALA A 247 -11.12 -14.42 12.95
CA ALA A 247 -9.87 -14.45 12.21
C ALA A 247 -9.31 -15.88 12.09
N ALA A 248 -9.44 -16.71 13.15
CA ALA A 248 -9.03 -18.13 13.12
C ALA A 248 -9.89 -18.95 12.15
N VAL A 249 -11.21 -18.74 12.14
CA VAL A 249 -12.13 -19.38 11.18
C VAL A 249 -11.77 -18.98 9.76
N SER A 250 -11.56 -17.68 9.51
CA SER A 250 -11.14 -17.16 8.20
C SER A 250 -9.83 -17.79 7.71
N ALA A 251 -8.83 -17.86 8.60
CA ALA A 251 -7.51 -18.42 8.28
C ALA A 251 -7.55 -19.91 7.91
N THR A 252 -8.50 -20.68 8.47
CA THR A 252 -8.58 -22.14 8.27
C THR A 252 -9.51 -22.55 7.13
N THR A 253 -10.52 -21.75 6.83
CA THR A 253 -11.57 -22.11 5.86
C THR A 253 -11.34 -21.55 4.45
N GLY A 254 -10.42 -20.59 4.29
CA GLY A 254 -10.14 -19.95 3.00
C GLY A 254 -11.37 -19.21 2.41
N VAL A 255 -12.19 -18.59 3.26
CA VAL A 255 -13.46 -17.95 2.88
C VAL A 255 -13.23 -16.57 2.23
N ASP A 256 -12.24 -16.42 1.35
CA ASP A 256 -11.91 -15.16 0.68
C ASP A 256 -13.12 -14.52 -0.04
N LYS A 257 -13.99 -15.35 -0.62
CA LYS A 257 -15.21 -14.87 -1.28
C LYS A 257 -16.22 -14.30 -0.30
N GLY A 258 -16.34 -14.89 0.90
CA GLY A 258 -17.25 -14.43 1.95
C GLY A 258 -16.83 -13.09 2.52
N ILE A 259 -15.55 -12.93 2.82
CA ILE A 259 -14.99 -11.68 3.35
C ILE A 259 -15.12 -10.54 2.34
N ARG A 260 -14.87 -10.81 1.06
CA ARG A 260 -15.08 -9.82 -0.01
C ARG A 260 -16.52 -9.37 -0.10
N PHE A 261 -17.49 -10.30 -0.02
CA PHE A 261 -18.91 -9.96 -0.02
C PHE A 261 -19.28 -9.12 1.21
N LEU A 262 -18.82 -9.52 2.42
CA LEU A 262 -19.08 -8.77 3.65
C LEU A 262 -18.49 -7.35 3.59
N SER A 263 -17.30 -7.19 3.05
CA SER A 263 -16.68 -5.86 2.88
C SER A 263 -17.46 -4.97 1.92
N GLN A 264 -17.95 -5.51 0.80
CA GLN A 264 -18.78 -4.76 -0.14
C GLN A 264 -20.14 -4.38 0.47
N LEU A 265 -20.79 -5.32 1.17
CA LEU A 265 -22.03 -5.05 1.90
C LEU A 265 -21.83 -3.95 2.92
N ASN A 266 -20.72 -4.00 3.67
CA ASN A 266 -20.41 -3.03 4.70
C ASN A 266 -20.29 -1.60 4.15
N VAL A 267 -19.62 -1.43 3.00
CA VAL A 267 -19.53 -0.14 2.31
C VAL A 267 -20.93 0.39 1.95
N LEU A 268 -21.80 -0.46 1.41
CA LEU A 268 -23.14 -0.06 1.03
C LEU A 268 -23.99 0.33 2.25
N LEU A 269 -23.88 -0.41 3.35
CA LEU A 269 -24.57 -0.12 4.60
C LEU A 269 -24.06 1.19 5.25
N ALA A 270 -22.76 1.43 5.22
CA ALA A 270 -22.17 2.69 5.69
C ALA A 270 -22.65 3.89 4.87
N LEU A 271 -22.66 3.77 3.54
CA LEU A 271 -23.23 4.80 2.66
C LEU A 271 -24.73 5.02 2.92
N GLY A 272 -25.47 3.94 3.17
CA GLY A 272 -26.89 4.00 3.55
C GLY A 272 -27.09 4.75 4.87
N LEU A 273 -26.25 4.50 5.87
CA LEU A 273 -26.27 5.20 7.15
C LEU A 273 -25.99 6.71 6.98
N ALA A 274 -24.94 7.08 6.26
CA ALA A 274 -24.63 8.48 5.99
C ALA A 274 -25.74 9.17 5.19
N GLY A 275 -26.28 8.47 4.18
CA GLY A 275 -27.42 8.95 3.39
C GLY A 275 -28.68 9.17 4.23
N TRP A 276 -28.95 8.28 5.21
CA TRP A 276 -30.07 8.43 6.13
C TRP A 276 -29.94 9.70 6.96
N ILE A 277 -28.77 9.92 7.58
CA ILE A 277 -28.50 11.13 8.39
C ILE A 277 -28.62 12.39 7.52
N LEU A 278 -28.09 12.37 6.30
CA LEU A 278 -28.17 13.49 5.37
C LEU A 278 -29.64 13.84 5.00
N VAL A 279 -30.45 12.83 4.70
CA VAL A 279 -31.83 13.05 4.19
C VAL A 279 -32.81 13.37 5.29
N THR A 280 -32.68 12.77 6.49
CA THR A 280 -33.59 12.94 7.60
C THR A 280 -33.18 14.05 8.57
N GLY A 281 -31.95 14.54 8.49
CA GLY A 281 -31.45 15.67 9.26
C GLY A 281 -31.71 17.02 8.57
N ASN A 282 -30.90 18.01 8.93
CA ASN A 282 -30.92 19.32 8.27
C ASN A 282 -30.11 19.26 6.95
N THR A 283 -30.70 18.64 5.93
CA THR A 283 -30.09 18.41 4.61
C THR A 283 -29.48 19.67 4.01
N SER A 284 -30.20 20.79 4.08
CA SER A 284 -29.75 22.07 3.51
C SER A 284 -28.50 22.57 4.21
N PHE A 285 -28.48 22.54 5.54
CA PHE A 285 -27.30 22.93 6.34
C PHE A 285 -26.13 22.01 6.04
N ILE A 286 -26.30 20.70 6.08
CA ILE A 286 -25.23 19.71 5.88
C ILE A 286 -24.61 19.87 4.48
N LEU A 287 -25.43 20.02 3.42
CA LEU A 287 -24.89 20.21 2.06
C LEU A 287 -24.11 21.52 1.91
N ASN A 288 -24.61 22.62 2.51
CA ASN A 288 -23.85 23.88 2.53
C ASN A 288 -22.53 23.72 3.32
N ALA A 289 -22.56 23.01 4.44
CA ALA A 289 -21.40 22.75 5.27
C ALA A 289 -20.36 21.88 4.55
N VAL A 290 -20.76 20.84 3.79
CA VAL A 290 -19.84 20.04 2.95
C VAL A 290 -19.08 20.94 1.98
N VAL A 291 -19.77 21.84 1.29
CA VAL A 291 -19.13 22.77 0.33
C VAL A 291 -18.17 23.71 1.06
N ALA A 292 -18.60 24.28 2.20
CA ALA A 292 -17.77 25.16 3.02
C ALA A 292 -16.53 24.43 3.56
N ASN A 293 -16.67 23.19 4.06
CA ASN A 293 -15.56 22.39 4.58
C ASN A 293 -14.49 22.10 3.51
N VAL A 294 -14.89 21.83 2.26
CA VAL A 294 -13.93 21.65 1.15
C VAL A 294 -13.16 22.95 0.89
N GLY A 295 -13.84 24.10 0.88
CA GLY A 295 -13.19 25.40 0.70
C GLY A 295 -12.27 25.75 1.85
N ASP A 296 -12.72 25.56 3.10
CA ASP A 296 -11.94 25.83 4.31
C ASP A 296 -10.75 24.88 4.44
N PHE A 297 -10.93 23.59 4.10
CA PHE A 297 -9.83 22.63 4.02
C PHE A 297 -8.77 23.07 3.01
N ALA A 298 -9.17 23.38 1.77
CA ALA A 298 -8.22 23.81 0.75
C ALA A 298 -7.44 25.08 1.14
N ARG A 299 -8.09 26.00 1.84
CA ARG A 299 -7.48 27.27 2.32
C ARG A 299 -6.51 27.04 3.48
N SER A 300 -6.87 26.20 4.47
CA SER A 300 -6.11 26.06 5.71
C SER A 300 -5.11 24.90 5.67
N PHE A 301 -5.24 23.97 4.75
CA PHE A 301 -4.39 22.78 4.64
C PHE A 301 -2.88 23.11 4.62
N PRO A 302 -2.37 24.07 3.80
CA PRO A 302 -0.95 24.40 3.79
C PRO A 302 -0.42 24.89 5.14
N ALA A 303 -1.21 25.70 5.86
CA ALA A 303 -0.84 26.20 7.18
C ALA A 303 -0.81 25.06 8.22
N LYS A 304 -1.88 24.23 8.27
CA LYS A 304 -1.96 23.10 9.21
C LYS A 304 -0.88 22.05 8.99
N THR A 305 -0.41 21.86 7.73
CA THR A 305 0.55 20.81 7.35
C THR A 305 1.91 20.96 8.06
N MET A 306 2.34 22.19 8.42
CA MET A 306 3.61 22.45 9.09
C MET A 306 3.43 23.06 10.49
N GLU A 307 2.21 23.01 11.04
CA GLU A 307 1.94 23.60 12.36
C GLU A 307 2.49 22.72 13.49
N THR A 308 3.32 23.33 14.34
CA THR A 308 3.92 22.67 15.51
C THR A 308 3.68 23.47 16.81
N PHE A 309 2.96 24.59 16.75
CA PHE A 309 2.63 25.48 17.86
C PHE A 309 3.83 25.91 18.73
N PRO A 310 4.94 26.40 18.17
CA PRO A 310 6.17 26.65 18.93
C PRO A 310 6.06 27.80 19.96
N PHE A 311 5.03 28.61 19.90
CA PHE A 311 4.81 29.77 20.76
C PHE A 311 3.59 29.62 21.69
N ILE A 312 2.95 28.44 21.70
CA ILE A 312 1.75 28.13 22.47
C ILE A 312 1.98 26.79 23.15
N ASP A 313 1.63 26.66 24.42
CA ASP A 313 1.70 25.40 25.15
C ASP A 313 0.51 24.51 24.75
N ASN A 314 0.69 23.72 23.71
CA ASN A 314 -0.30 22.79 23.16
C ASN A 314 0.21 21.34 23.12
N ALA A 315 1.14 20.97 23.99
CA ALA A 315 1.76 19.65 23.97
C ALA A 315 0.73 18.51 24.16
N GLU A 316 -0.22 18.67 25.06
CA GLU A 316 -1.30 17.71 25.32
C GLU A 316 -2.23 17.57 24.10
N TRP A 317 -2.63 18.71 23.48
CA TRP A 317 -3.43 18.67 22.27
C TRP A 317 -2.68 18.00 21.11
N MET A 318 -1.41 18.34 20.94
CA MET A 318 -0.56 17.75 19.90
C MET A 318 -0.43 16.24 20.06
N SER A 319 -0.17 15.76 21.28
CA SER A 319 -0.06 14.31 21.53
C SER A 319 -1.37 13.56 21.36
N SER A 320 -2.49 14.17 21.73
CA SER A 320 -3.82 13.57 21.64
C SER A 320 -4.36 13.52 20.21
N TRP A 321 -3.95 14.45 19.34
CA TRP A 321 -4.49 14.62 17.98
C TRP A 321 -3.42 14.47 16.90
N THR A 322 -2.74 15.54 16.50
CA THR A 322 -1.88 15.52 15.31
C THR A 322 -0.78 14.47 15.38
N LEU A 323 -0.05 14.35 16.50
CA LEU A 323 1.04 13.38 16.61
C LEU A 323 0.53 11.95 16.71
N PHE A 324 -0.57 11.73 17.44
CA PHE A 324 -1.23 10.43 17.46
C PHE A 324 -1.64 10.00 16.05
N PHE A 325 -2.34 10.86 15.32
CA PHE A 325 -2.74 10.53 13.95
C PHE A 325 -1.55 10.25 13.05
N TRP A 326 -0.50 11.06 13.06
CA TRP A 326 0.69 10.80 12.23
C TRP A 326 1.39 9.50 12.63
N ALA A 327 1.53 9.23 13.91
CA ALA A 327 2.09 7.96 14.39
C ALA A 327 1.22 6.76 13.98
N TRP A 328 -0.09 6.91 14.03
CA TRP A 328 -1.05 5.87 13.65
C TRP A 328 -1.01 5.58 12.15
N TRP A 329 -0.96 6.62 11.30
CA TRP A 329 -0.76 6.46 9.86
C TRP A 329 0.58 5.81 9.53
N VAL A 330 1.66 6.19 10.21
CA VAL A 330 2.98 5.54 10.12
C VAL A 330 2.87 4.07 10.49
N ALA A 331 2.25 3.74 11.61
CA ALA A 331 2.08 2.38 12.10
C ALA A 331 1.31 1.48 11.09
N TRP A 332 0.27 2.03 10.49
CA TRP A 332 -0.56 1.34 9.49
C TRP A 332 0.05 1.30 8.08
N ALA A 333 1.09 2.10 7.81
CA ALA A 333 1.61 2.27 6.45
C ALA A 333 2.10 0.95 5.83
N SER A 334 2.76 0.08 6.60
CA SER A 334 3.19 -1.24 6.11
C SER A 334 2.00 -2.15 5.77
N PHE A 335 0.97 -2.13 6.60
CA PHE A 335 -0.24 -2.93 6.43
C PHE A 335 -1.01 -2.52 5.17
N VAL A 336 -1.42 -1.25 5.11
CA VAL A 336 -2.20 -0.75 3.97
C VAL A 336 -1.35 -0.71 2.71
N GLY A 337 -0.06 -0.35 2.81
CA GLY A 337 0.86 -0.34 1.68
C GLY A 337 1.02 -1.71 1.02
N LEU A 338 1.06 -2.79 1.81
CA LEU A 338 1.11 -4.16 1.29
C LEU A 338 -0.17 -4.50 0.51
N PHE A 339 -1.33 -4.16 1.05
CA PHE A 339 -2.61 -4.34 0.37
C PHE A 339 -2.66 -3.54 -0.94
N LEU A 340 -2.30 -2.25 -0.90
CA LEU A 340 -2.29 -1.37 -2.06
C LEU A 340 -1.33 -1.86 -3.16
N ALA A 341 -0.14 -2.36 -2.78
CA ALA A 341 0.81 -2.95 -3.71
C ALA A 341 0.20 -4.16 -4.45
N ARG A 342 -0.44 -5.07 -3.72
CA ARG A 342 -1.07 -6.27 -4.29
C ARG A 342 -2.16 -5.96 -5.30
N ILE A 343 -3.02 -5.00 -5.02
CA ILE A 343 -4.14 -4.67 -5.92
C ILE A 343 -3.76 -3.77 -7.10
N SER A 344 -2.53 -3.24 -7.11
CA SER A 344 -2.12 -2.20 -8.07
C SER A 344 -1.06 -2.65 -9.08
N ARG A 345 -0.77 -3.96 -9.17
CA ARG A 345 0.17 -4.50 -10.16
C ARG A 345 -0.22 -4.05 -11.57
N GLY A 346 0.76 -3.59 -12.34
CA GLY A 346 0.59 -3.13 -13.73
C GLY A 346 0.06 -1.70 -13.89
N ARG A 347 -0.32 -1.01 -12.80
CA ARG A 347 -0.67 0.41 -12.85
C ARG A 347 0.57 1.28 -12.86
N THR A 348 0.47 2.48 -13.44
CA THR A 348 1.54 3.47 -13.34
C THR A 348 1.54 4.14 -11.97
N ILE A 349 2.71 4.65 -11.54
CA ILE A 349 2.84 5.41 -10.29
C ILE A 349 1.86 6.58 -10.27
N ARG A 350 1.66 7.28 -11.40
CA ARG A 350 0.70 8.39 -11.50
C ARG A 350 -0.74 7.93 -11.25
N GLN A 351 -1.17 6.85 -11.88
CA GLN A 351 -2.51 6.28 -11.65
C GLN A 351 -2.68 5.86 -10.18
N PHE A 352 -1.64 5.24 -9.62
CA PHE A 352 -1.63 4.79 -8.24
C PHE A 352 -1.76 5.96 -7.26
N VAL A 353 -0.92 7.00 -7.40
CA VAL A 353 -0.97 8.20 -6.56
C VAL A 353 -2.32 8.88 -6.66
N ALA A 354 -2.81 9.14 -7.88
CA ALA A 354 -4.09 9.80 -8.07
C ALA A 354 -5.25 9.00 -7.43
N GLY A 355 -5.31 7.69 -7.64
CA GLY A 355 -6.35 6.84 -7.07
C GLY A 355 -6.30 6.78 -5.54
N THR A 356 -5.11 6.54 -4.98
CA THR A 356 -4.92 6.38 -3.54
C THR A 356 -5.15 7.68 -2.77
N MET A 357 -4.81 8.84 -3.37
CA MET A 357 -4.99 10.14 -2.71
C MET A 357 -6.42 10.68 -2.83
N ILE A 358 -7.09 10.44 -3.96
CA ILE A 358 -8.39 11.08 -4.24
C ILE A 358 -9.56 10.22 -3.77
N ILE A 359 -9.58 8.92 -4.10
CA ILE A 359 -10.78 8.09 -3.92
C ILE A 359 -11.17 7.94 -2.45
N PRO A 360 -10.26 7.54 -1.53
CA PRO A 360 -10.59 7.46 -0.12
C PRO A 360 -10.89 8.82 0.49
N PHE A 361 -10.17 9.87 0.07
CA PHE A 361 -10.39 11.21 0.60
C PHE A 361 -11.79 11.76 0.28
N LEU A 362 -12.34 11.49 -0.90
CA LEU A 362 -13.72 11.85 -1.23
C LEU A 362 -14.73 11.22 -0.26
N TYR A 363 -14.50 9.96 0.12
CA TYR A 363 -15.32 9.32 1.14
C TYR A 363 -15.18 9.98 2.51
N ILE A 364 -13.95 10.26 2.94
CA ILE A 364 -13.67 10.93 4.21
C ILE A 364 -14.33 12.31 4.26
N VAL A 365 -14.23 13.12 3.20
CA VAL A 365 -14.91 14.42 3.11
C VAL A 365 -16.42 14.27 3.29
N MET A 366 -17.03 13.33 2.59
CA MET A 366 -18.47 13.07 2.70
C MET A 366 -18.84 12.64 4.13
N TRP A 367 -18.17 11.63 4.68
CA TRP A 367 -18.50 11.05 5.98
C TRP A 367 -18.29 12.06 7.12
N ILE A 368 -17.10 12.62 7.23
CA ILE A 368 -16.75 13.58 8.29
C ILE A 368 -17.61 14.85 8.21
N SER A 369 -17.87 15.36 7.00
CA SER A 369 -18.72 16.55 6.86
C SER A 369 -20.17 16.27 7.26
N ILE A 370 -20.72 15.08 6.99
CA ILE A 370 -22.11 14.75 7.40
C ILE A 370 -22.17 14.63 8.92
N PHE A 371 -21.41 13.73 9.50
CA PHE A 371 -21.50 13.43 10.94
C PHE A 371 -20.92 14.55 11.82
N GLY A 372 -19.79 15.14 11.44
CA GLY A 372 -19.13 16.21 12.18
C GLY A 372 -19.98 17.47 12.24
N ASN A 373 -20.58 17.89 11.09
CA ASN A 373 -21.43 19.08 11.13
C ASN A 373 -22.76 18.82 11.83
N ALA A 374 -23.34 17.61 11.72
CA ALA A 374 -24.51 17.24 12.51
C ALA A 374 -24.22 17.29 14.03
N THR A 375 -23.03 16.87 14.44
CA THR A 375 -22.55 16.96 15.82
C THR A 375 -22.46 18.42 16.28
N ILE A 376 -21.78 19.26 15.52
CA ILE A 376 -21.61 20.68 15.84
C ILE A 376 -22.96 21.40 15.86
N GLU A 377 -23.84 21.13 14.91
CA GLU A 377 -25.19 21.71 14.87
C GLU A 377 -25.97 21.40 16.15
N ARG A 378 -25.93 20.14 16.63
CA ARG A 378 -26.63 19.73 17.84
C ARG A 378 -26.05 20.41 19.09
N ILE A 379 -24.72 20.47 19.21
CA ILE A 379 -24.02 21.16 20.33
C ILE A 379 -24.40 22.65 20.33
N ARG A 380 -24.33 23.33 19.19
CA ARG A 380 -24.71 24.74 19.03
C ARG A 380 -26.21 24.99 19.29
N GLY A 381 -27.03 23.99 19.13
CA GLY A 381 -28.44 24.02 19.53
C GLY A 381 -28.68 24.06 21.06
N GLY A 382 -27.62 23.96 21.87
CA GLY A 382 -27.67 24.08 23.32
C GLY A 382 -27.78 22.74 24.07
N ASP A 383 -27.51 21.61 23.41
CA ASP A 383 -27.51 20.27 24.04
C ASP A 383 -26.18 20.02 24.76
N ALA A 384 -26.07 20.53 26.00
CA ALA A 384 -24.85 20.42 26.84
C ALA A 384 -24.56 18.98 27.27
N GLU A 385 -25.58 18.15 27.47
CA GLU A 385 -25.39 16.74 27.81
C GLU A 385 -24.78 15.99 26.60
N PHE A 386 -25.29 16.23 25.43
CA PHE A 386 -24.70 15.68 24.21
C PHE A 386 -23.28 16.19 23.97
N ALA A 387 -22.99 17.48 24.23
CA ALA A 387 -21.65 18.03 24.08
C ALA A 387 -20.61 17.29 24.95
N THR A 388 -20.97 16.91 26.17
CA THR A 388 -20.11 16.12 27.06
C THR A 388 -19.92 14.70 26.54
N LEU A 389 -21.00 14.03 26.13
CA LEU A 389 -20.94 12.67 25.60
C LEU A 389 -20.22 12.58 24.24
N ALA A 390 -20.31 13.62 23.41
CA ALA A 390 -19.69 13.67 22.12
C ALA A 390 -18.15 13.75 22.19
N GLN A 391 -17.60 14.27 23.28
CA GLN A 391 -16.15 14.34 23.54
C GLN A 391 -15.59 13.09 24.23
N ASP A 392 -16.49 12.21 24.72
CA ASP A 392 -16.07 11.01 25.45
C ASP A 392 -15.45 9.97 24.50
N PHE A 393 -14.24 9.54 24.81
CA PHE A 393 -13.49 8.50 24.09
C PHE A 393 -14.09 7.08 24.26
N THR A 394 -15.32 6.94 24.72
CA THR A 394 -16.08 5.70 24.64
C THR A 394 -16.85 5.55 23.32
N GLY A 395 -17.03 6.65 22.56
CA GLY A 395 -17.82 6.70 21.34
C GLY A 395 -19.34 6.72 21.61
N ALA A 396 -19.76 6.97 22.85
CA ALA A 396 -21.15 7.10 23.22
C ALA A 396 -21.85 8.23 22.43
N GLY A 397 -21.12 9.33 22.18
CA GLY A 397 -21.61 10.47 21.40
C GLY A 397 -22.10 10.10 20.00
N PHE A 398 -21.45 9.15 19.32
CA PHE A 398 -21.89 8.69 17.99
C PHE A 398 -23.31 8.08 18.05
N TYR A 399 -23.56 7.20 18.99
CA TYR A 399 -24.86 6.57 19.14
C TYR A 399 -25.91 7.56 19.66
N GLU A 400 -25.49 8.49 20.54
CA GLU A 400 -26.38 9.55 21.05
C GLU A 400 -26.79 10.52 19.93
N LEU A 401 -25.86 10.83 18.99
CA LEU A 401 -26.20 11.57 17.79
C LEU A 401 -27.31 10.86 17.00
N LEU A 402 -27.19 9.54 16.80
CA LEU A 402 -28.16 8.75 16.05
C LEU A 402 -29.56 8.71 16.69
N LYS A 403 -29.66 8.83 18.02
CA LYS A 403 -30.97 8.92 18.73
C LYS A 403 -31.80 10.13 18.32
N GLY A 404 -31.15 11.20 17.84
CA GLY A 404 -31.83 12.40 17.33
C GLY A 404 -32.51 12.22 15.97
N TYR A 405 -32.39 11.07 15.33
CA TYR A 405 -32.92 10.83 13.97
C TYR A 405 -34.09 9.85 13.98
N PRO A 406 -34.97 9.90 12.95
CA PRO A 406 -36.09 8.97 12.80
C PRO A 406 -35.59 7.51 12.77
N ALA A 407 -36.41 6.60 13.33
CA ALA A 407 -36.13 5.18 13.43
C ALA A 407 -34.81 4.87 14.21
N ALA A 408 -34.48 5.63 15.26
CA ALA A 408 -33.24 5.60 16.01
C ALA A 408 -32.73 4.18 16.33
N ASN A 409 -33.61 3.28 16.85
CA ASN A 409 -33.20 1.92 17.20
C ASN A 409 -32.74 1.11 15.98
N VAL A 410 -33.35 1.31 14.83
CA VAL A 410 -32.94 0.63 13.56
C VAL A 410 -31.61 1.19 13.07
N VAL A 411 -31.46 2.51 13.13
CA VAL A 411 -30.22 3.19 12.71
C VAL A 411 -29.05 2.82 13.62
N ILE A 412 -29.28 2.75 14.94
CA ILE A 412 -28.28 2.28 15.92
C ILE A 412 -27.94 0.81 15.67
N ALA A 413 -28.91 -0.05 15.44
CA ALA A 413 -28.67 -1.47 15.12
C ALA A 413 -27.85 -1.61 13.83
N LEU A 414 -28.16 -0.82 12.80
CA LEU A 414 -27.39 -0.75 11.56
C LEU A 414 -25.95 -0.30 11.83
N ALA A 415 -25.77 0.74 12.63
CA ALA A 415 -24.43 1.27 12.98
C ALA A 415 -23.58 0.24 13.75
N VAL A 416 -24.19 -0.48 14.72
CA VAL A 416 -23.51 -1.56 15.45
C VAL A 416 -23.14 -2.70 14.51
N PHE A 417 -24.04 -3.08 13.60
CA PHE A 417 -23.75 -4.12 12.61
C PHE A 417 -22.62 -3.74 11.65
N VAL A 418 -22.64 -2.51 11.13
CA VAL A 418 -21.58 -1.95 10.28
C VAL A 418 -20.26 -1.92 11.04
N GLY A 419 -20.26 -1.42 12.28
CA GLY A 419 -19.08 -1.41 13.14
C GLY A 419 -18.53 -2.82 13.40
N LEU A 420 -19.39 -3.80 13.66
CA LEU A 420 -18.98 -5.19 13.86
C LEU A 420 -18.33 -5.78 12.60
N LEU A 421 -18.88 -5.53 11.42
CA LEU A 421 -18.30 -5.99 10.16
C LEU A 421 -16.91 -5.37 9.93
N PHE A 422 -16.74 -4.06 10.15
CA PHE A 422 -15.43 -3.41 10.06
C PHE A 422 -14.45 -3.99 11.06
N TYR A 423 -14.87 -4.16 12.31
CA TYR A 423 -14.06 -4.70 13.38
C TYR A 423 -13.50 -6.10 13.02
N VAL A 424 -14.37 -7.02 12.59
CA VAL A 424 -13.98 -8.39 12.22
C VAL A 424 -13.06 -8.42 11.00
N THR A 425 -13.39 -7.64 9.96
CA THR A 425 -12.56 -7.61 8.74
C THR A 425 -11.19 -6.98 8.98
N SER A 426 -11.09 -5.98 9.86
CA SER A 426 -9.81 -5.37 10.26
C SER A 426 -8.96 -6.34 11.08
N ALA A 427 -9.55 -7.09 12.01
CA ALA A 427 -8.84 -8.09 12.79
C ALA A 427 -8.26 -9.22 11.93
N ASP A 428 -9.04 -9.75 10.99
CA ASP A 428 -8.59 -10.79 10.07
C ASP A 428 -7.47 -10.32 9.16
N SER A 429 -7.68 -9.16 8.52
CA SER A 429 -6.69 -8.57 7.61
C SER A 429 -5.40 -8.20 8.35
N GLY A 430 -5.49 -7.67 9.58
CA GLY A 430 -4.35 -7.37 10.43
C GLY A 430 -3.51 -8.61 10.75
N ALA A 431 -4.16 -9.68 11.16
CA ALA A 431 -3.50 -10.96 11.45
C ALA A 431 -2.79 -11.54 10.20
N LEU A 432 -3.42 -11.46 9.03
CA LEU A 432 -2.82 -11.90 7.77
C LEU A 432 -1.56 -11.09 7.44
N VAL A 433 -1.62 -9.77 7.53
CA VAL A 433 -0.47 -8.93 7.18
C VAL A 433 0.70 -9.12 8.13
N MET A 434 0.46 -9.22 9.44
CA MET A 434 1.53 -9.49 10.40
C MET A 434 2.19 -10.85 10.15
N ALA A 435 1.40 -11.88 9.83
CA ALA A 435 1.92 -13.17 9.43
C ALA A 435 2.77 -13.07 8.15
N ASN A 436 2.31 -12.31 7.17
CA ASN A 436 3.02 -12.08 5.91
C ASN A 436 4.34 -11.32 6.11
N LEU A 437 4.38 -10.29 6.93
CA LEU A 437 5.61 -9.54 7.26
C LEU A 437 6.65 -10.41 7.97
N CYS A 438 6.21 -11.43 8.71
CA CYS A 438 7.06 -12.41 9.40
C CYS A 438 7.46 -13.61 8.52
N SER A 439 7.02 -13.68 7.26
CA SER A 439 7.25 -14.81 6.34
C SER A 439 8.14 -14.40 5.16
N ARG A 440 8.79 -15.38 4.53
CA ARG A 440 9.51 -15.17 3.27
C ARG A 440 8.55 -15.39 2.11
N LEU A 441 7.91 -14.31 1.67
CA LEU A 441 7.04 -14.32 0.48
C LEU A 441 7.89 -14.04 -0.76
N GLU A 442 7.96 -15.00 -1.67
CA GLU A 442 8.71 -14.86 -2.92
C GLU A 442 7.88 -14.13 -3.98
N THR A 443 6.57 -14.30 -3.93
CA THR A 443 5.63 -13.65 -4.86
C THR A 443 4.62 -12.78 -4.12
N GLY A 444 4.06 -11.78 -4.81
CA GLY A 444 3.03 -10.91 -4.24
C GLY A 444 1.68 -11.60 -3.97
N SER A 445 1.49 -12.83 -4.47
CA SER A 445 0.25 -13.60 -4.31
C SER A 445 0.29 -14.65 -3.19
N GLU A 446 1.45 -14.89 -2.60
CA GLU A 446 1.60 -15.84 -1.49
C GLU A 446 1.10 -15.26 -0.18
N ASP A 447 0.54 -16.12 0.67
CA ASP A 447 0.14 -15.80 2.03
C ASP A 447 0.81 -16.73 3.05
N ALA A 448 1.06 -16.18 4.24
CA ALA A 448 1.62 -16.92 5.37
C ALA A 448 0.71 -18.08 5.81
N ALA A 449 1.30 -19.09 6.46
CA ALA A 449 0.59 -20.25 6.97
C ALA A 449 -0.51 -19.86 7.97
N ALA A 450 -1.63 -20.60 7.96
CA ALA A 450 -2.80 -20.32 8.81
C ALA A 450 -2.47 -20.22 10.31
N TRP A 451 -1.54 -21.09 10.81
CA TRP A 451 -1.16 -21.03 12.22
C TRP A 451 -0.51 -19.69 12.64
N GLN A 452 0.24 -19.04 11.73
CA GLN A 452 0.81 -17.72 12.00
C GLN A 452 -0.28 -16.65 12.08
N ARG A 453 -1.28 -16.69 11.18
CA ARG A 453 -2.44 -15.80 11.22
C ARG A 453 -3.20 -15.93 12.53
N ILE A 454 -3.46 -17.15 12.98
CA ILE A 454 -4.13 -17.42 14.26
C ILE A 454 -3.31 -16.90 15.44
N LEU A 455 -2.00 -17.16 15.45
CA LEU A 455 -1.11 -16.68 16.50
C LEU A 455 -1.12 -15.14 16.57
N TRP A 456 -0.94 -14.46 15.44
CA TRP A 456 -0.93 -13.00 15.42
C TRP A 456 -2.28 -12.38 15.76
N ALA A 457 -3.39 -13.01 15.38
CA ALA A 457 -4.72 -12.59 15.85
C ALA A 457 -4.84 -12.68 17.38
N ALA A 458 -4.41 -13.81 17.97
CA ALA A 458 -4.46 -14.02 19.42
C ALA A 458 -3.53 -13.03 20.17
N VAL A 459 -2.32 -12.81 19.67
CA VAL A 459 -1.33 -11.89 20.28
C VAL A 459 -1.81 -10.44 20.19
N THR A 460 -2.42 -10.04 19.06
CA THR A 460 -3.00 -8.70 18.91
C THR A 460 -4.20 -8.51 19.85
N GLY A 461 -5.08 -9.49 19.94
CA GLY A 461 -6.21 -9.45 20.89
C GLY A 461 -5.75 -9.34 22.34
N LEU A 462 -4.72 -10.13 22.72
CA LEU A 462 -4.11 -10.05 24.05
C LEU A 462 -3.52 -8.66 24.33
N LEU A 463 -2.76 -8.10 23.40
CA LEU A 463 -2.18 -6.75 23.50
C LEU A 463 -3.26 -5.69 23.66
N THR A 464 -4.32 -5.77 22.81
CA THR A 464 -5.44 -4.83 22.87
C THR A 464 -6.10 -4.83 24.25
N ILE A 465 -6.42 -6.02 24.78
CA ILE A 465 -7.03 -6.15 26.12
C ILE A 465 -6.08 -5.63 27.19
N ALA A 466 -4.80 -5.98 27.14
CA ALA A 466 -3.80 -5.53 28.10
C ALA A 466 -3.73 -4.00 28.14
N MET A 467 -3.70 -3.33 27.00
CA MET A 467 -3.65 -1.87 26.90
C MET A 467 -4.97 -1.22 27.36
N LEU A 468 -6.12 -1.80 27.05
CA LEU A 468 -7.42 -1.30 27.54
C LEU A 468 -7.52 -1.36 29.08
N ILE A 469 -6.89 -2.35 29.73
CA ILE A 469 -6.83 -2.45 31.19
C ILE A 469 -5.92 -1.37 31.80
N VAL A 470 -4.85 -0.98 31.10
CA VAL A 470 -3.87 0.02 31.61
C VAL A 470 -4.47 1.42 31.64
N GLY A 471 -5.01 1.91 30.54
CA GLY A 471 -5.51 3.29 30.43
C GLY A 471 -6.50 3.48 29.28
N GLY A 472 -7.20 2.40 28.89
CA GLY A 472 -8.20 2.48 27.82
C GLY A 472 -7.60 2.82 26.44
N ILE A 473 -8.34 3.61 25.68
CA ILE A 473 -7.92 4.04 24.34
C ILE A 473 -6.66 4.92 24.39
N VAL A 474 -6.52 5.75 25.45
CA VAL A 474 -5.37 6.65 25.60
C VAL A 474 -4.05 5.87 25.72
N ALA A 475 -4.02 4.75 26.46
CA ALA A 475 -2.83 3.89 26.54
C ALA A 475 -2.45 3.30 25.18
N LEU A 476 -3.44 2.96 24.33
CA LEU A 476 -3.21 2.50 22.96
C LEU A 476 -2.66 3.62 22.07
N GLN A 477 -3.15 4.86 22.23
CA GLN A 477 -2.62 6.03 21.51
C GLN A 477 -1.15 6.27 21.88
N TYR A 478 -0.82 6.26 23.18
CA TYR A 478 0.56 6.39 23.67
C TYR A 478 1.48 5.31 23.10
N ALA A 479 1.06 4.05 23.18
CA ALA A 479 1.83 2.96 22.61
C ALA A 479 2.04 3.13 21.10
N THR A 480 1.04 3.61 20.36
CA THR A 480 1.16 3.87 18.92
C THR A 480 2.17 4.97 18.62
N ILE A 481 2.19 6.06 19.38
CA ILE A 481 3.18 7.14 19.24
C ILE A 481 4.59 6.61 19.49
N ILE A 482 4.79 5.81 20.54
CA ILE A 482 6.10 5.26 20.92
C ILE A 482 6.61 4.27 19.86
N PHE A 483 5.81 3.25 19.53
CA PHE A 483 6.22 2.17 18.63
C PHE A 483 6.15 2.55 17.14
N GLY A 484 5.46 3.63 16.79
CA GLY A 484 5.49 4.24 15.47
C GLY A 484 6.81 4.94 15.16
N LEU A 485 7.49 5.51 16.18
CA LEU A 485 8.70 6.31 15.98
C LEU A 485 9.85 5.56 15.28
N PRO A 486 10.25 4.34 15.67
CA PRO A 486 11.28 3.59 14.94
C PRO A 486 10.91 3.38 13.47
N PHE A 487 9.65 3.10 13.18
CA PHE A 487 9.19 2.90 11.82
C PHE A 487 9.10 4.22 11.03
N ALA A 488 8.87 5.36 11.69
CA ALA A 488 8.95 6.67 11.07
C ALA A 488 10.34 6.96 10.47
N PHE A 489 11.43 6.56 11.14
CA PHE A 489 12.78 6.62 10.57
C PHE A 489 12.96 5.67 9.38
N VAL A 490 12.34 4.49 9.43
CA VAL A 490 12.36 3.55 8.28
C VAL A 490 11.68 4.17 7.06
N LEU A 491 10.57 4.91 7.20
CA LEU A 491 9.91 5.59 6.10
C LEU A 491 10.83 6.61 5.38
N VAL A 492 11.67 7.33 6.13
CA VAL A 492 12.70 8.20 5.51
C VAL A 492 13.64 7.39 4.63
N LEU A 493 14.12 6.26 5.14
CA LEU A 493 15.00 5.38 4.36
C LEU A 493 14.29 4.78 3.13
N VAL A 494 13.01 4.45 3.25
CA VAL A 494 12.17 3.99 2.13
C VAL A 494 12.07 5.07 1.05
N MET A 495 11.81 6.33 1.42
CA MET A 495 11.79 7.46 0.46
C MET A 495 13.11 7.59 -0.29
N LEU A 496 14.24 7.55 0.45
CA LEU A 496 15.58 7.66 -0.14
C LEU A 496 15.91 6.48 -1.05
N GLY A 497 15.56 5.25 -0.63
CA GLY A 497 15.76 4.04 -1.42
C GLY A 497 14.95 4.07 -2.72
N LEU A 498 13.67 4.42 -2.62
CA LEU A 498 12.79 4.53 -3.76
C LEU A 498 13.25 5.64 -4.73
N LEU A 499 13.62 6.82 -4.22
CA LEU A 499 14.14 7.91 -5.05
C LEU A 499 15.40 7.49 -5.81
N LYS A 500 16.33 6.80 -5.13
CA LYS A 500 17.56 6.31 -5.74
C LYS A 500 17.27 5.29 -6.86
N ALA A 501 16.34 4.36 -6.62
CA ALA A 501 15.93 3.38 -7.62
C ALA A 501 15.25 4.04 -8.83
N LEU A 502 14.30 4.95 -8.60
CA LEU A 502 13.60 5.65 -9.68
C LEU A 502 14.50 6.59 -10.50
N ARG A 503 15.49 7.24 -9.86
CA ARG A 503 16.52 8.01 -10.59
C ARG A 503 17.35 7.13 -11.52
N ARG A 504 17.69 5.93 -11.08
CA ARG A 504 18.41 4.94 -11.88
C ARG A 504 17.56 4.48 -13.07
N GLU A 505 16.29 4.20 -12.84
CA GLU A 505 15.33 3.88 -13.89
C GLU A 505 15.22 5.00 -14.93
N GLY A 506 15.14 6.26 -14.48
CA GLY A 506 15.13 7.42 -15.36
C GLY A 506 16.36 7.51 -16.24
N ARG A 507 17.57 7.20 -15.72
CA ARG A 507 18.80 7.15 -16.53
C ARG A 507 18.78 6.05 -17.60
N ARG A 508 18.14 4.90 -17.32
CA ARG A 508 17.94 3.87 -18.34
C ARG A 508 17.08 4.38 -19.51
N VAL A 509 15.99 5.07 -19.21
CA VAL A 509 15.14 5.68 -20.24
C VAL A 509 15.90 6.74 -21.03
N ASP A 510 16.67 7.59 -20.35
CA ASP A 510 17.50 8.64 -20.99
C ASP A 510 18.56 7.99 -21.89
N SER A 511 19.20 6.89 -21.49
CA SER A 511 20.21 6.17 -22.31
C SER A 511 19.61 5.63 -23.62
N GLY A 512 18.38 5.12 -23.56
CA GLY A 512 17.66 4.67 -24.75
C GLY A 512 17.42 5.80 -25.76
N ALA A 513 17.01 6.97 -25.27
CA ALA A 513 16.80 8.14 -26.12
C ALA A 513 18.11 8.63 -26.80
N HIS A 514 19.22 8.63 -26.07
CA HIS A 514 20.54 9.01 -26.63
C HIS A 514 21.01 8.02 -27.68
N THR A 515 20.89 6.72 -27.44
CA THR A 515 21.27 5.68 -28.39
C THR A 515 20.41 5.73 -29.65
N MET A 516 19.11 5.98 -29.54
CA MET A 516 18.22 6.12 -30.68
C MET A 516 18.55 7.32 -31.54
N SER A 517 18.93 8.46 -30.94
CA SER A 517 19.41 9.65 -31.66
C SER A 517 20.70 9.36 -32.45
N ALA A 518 21.66 8.66 -31.81
CA ALA A 518 22.91 8.25 -32.46
C ALA A 518 22.66 7.28 -33.64
N LYS A 519 21.77 6.29 -33.49
CA LYS A 519 21.35 5.35 -34.54
C LYS A 519 20.69 6.04 -35.72
N LEU A 520 19.82 7.02 -35.47
CA LEU A 520 19.18 7.79 -36.53
C LEU A 520 20.18 8.66 -37.30
N SER A 521 21.20 9.22 -36.60
CA SER A 521 22.28 9.98 -37.20
C SER A 521 23.20 9.10 -38.04
N ALA A 522 23.55 7.91 -37.54
CA ALA A 522 24.37 6.93 -38.27
C ALA A 522 23.68 6.41 -39.55
N ARG A 523 22.36 6.17 -39.49
CA ARG A 523 21.57 5.77 -40.66
C ARG A 523 21.49 6.86 -41.73
N GLY A 524 21.63 8.12 -41.37
CA GLY A 524 21.65 9.26 -42.31
C GLY A 524 23.00 9.44 -43.00
N SER A 525 24.09 8.84 -42.49
CA SER A 525 25.46 8.96 -43.04
C SER A 525 25.87 7.83 -43.97
N ASP A 526 25.23 6.66 -43.88
CA ASP A 526 25.50 5.54 -44.81
C ASP A 526 24.71 5.71 -46.09
N GLY A 527 25.36 6.31 -47.09
CA GLY A 527 24.83 6.57 -48.42
C GLY A 527 24.66 5.33 -49.31
N ASP A 528 24.71 4.09 -48.79
CA ASP A 528 24.50 2.88 -49.55
C ASP A 528 23.03 2.44 -49.50
N ALA A 529 22.42 2.48 -50.66
CA ALA A 529 21.06 2.10 -50.95
C ALA A 529 20.73 0.69 -50.41
N GLN A 530 19.91 0.61 -49.37
CA GLN A 530 19.30 -0.66 -48.96
C GLN A 530 18.55 -1.26 -50.17
N PRO A 531 18.73 -2.56 -50.47
CA PRO A 531 18.05 -3.18 -51.59
C PRO A 531 16.53 -2.99 -51.51
N ALA A 532 15.89 -2.61 -52.62
CA ALA A 532 14.45 -2.35 -52.71
C ALA A 532 13.54 -3.53 -52.25
N SER A 533 14.12 -4.69 -51.94
CA SER A 533 13.42 -5.88 -51.45
C SER A 533 13.18 -5.91 -49.92
N LEU A 534 13.92 -5.14 -49.10
CA LEU A 534 13.85 -5.22 -47.62
C LEU A 534 12.49 -4.79 -47.06
N TRP A 535 11.80 -3.81 -47.66
CA TRP A 535 10.47 -3.42 -47.24
C TRP A 535 9.40 -4.51 -47.47
N LYS A 536 9.54 -5.30 -48.53
CA LYS A 536 8.64 -6.44 -48.85
C LYS A 536 8.79 -7.54 -47.81
N THR A 537 10.03 -7.86 -47.44
CA THR A 537 10.32 -8.82 -46.35
C THR A 537 9.80 -8.33 -45.00
N ARG A 538 9.92 -7.03 -44.75
CA ARG A 538 9.36 -6.42 -43.53
C ARG A 538 7.83 -6.47 -43.52
N LEU A 539 7.19 -6.20 -44.66
CA LEU A 539 5.73 -6.29 -44.77
C LEU A 539 5.23 -7.72 -44.64
N ALA A 540 5.92 -8.69 -45.22
CA ALA A 540 5.60 -10.11 -45.09
C ALA A 540 5.65 -10.58 -43.62
N ARG A 541 6.66 -10.13 -42.86
CA ARG A 541 6.74 -10.41 -41.40
C ARG A 541 5.55 -9.86 -40.61
N LEU A 542 5.11 -8.64 -40.90
CA LEU A 542 3.99 -8.00 -40.19
C LEU A 542 2.64 -8.69 -40.45
N THR A 543 2.54 -9.49 -41.50
CA THR A 543 1.29 -10.18 -41.92
C THR A 543 1.35 -11.69 -41.75
N ASN A 544 2.47 -12.26 -41.31
CA ASN A 544 2.65 -13.70 -41.09
C ASN A 544 2.40 -14.03 -39.59
N PHE A 545 1.30 -14.70 -39.31
CA PHE A 545 0.94 -15.15 -37.96
C PHE A 545 1.30 -16.64 -37.84
N VAL A 546 2.43 -16.91 -37.15
CA VAL A 546 2.99 -18.26 -37.00
C VAL A 546 2.39 -18.98 -35.81
N ASP A 547 2.45 -20.31 -35.85
CA ASP A 547 2.08 -21.13 -34.67
C ASP A 547 3.24 -21.29 -33.69
N ARG A 548 2.96 -21.95 -32.56
CA ARG A 548 3.94 -22.18 -31.49
C ARG A 548 5.13 -23.05 -31.96
N ALA A 549 4.90 -24.04 -32.80
CA ALA A 549 5.94 -24.94 -33.26
C ALA A 549 6.96 -24.22 -34.15
N ASP A 550 6.46 -23.40 -35.09
CA ASP A 550 7.31 -22.58 -35.95
C ASP A 550 8.11 -21.55 -35.16
N ALA A 551 7.49 -20.93 -34.13
CA ALA A 551 8.16 -19.98 -33.26
C ALA A 551 9.23 -20.66 -32.41
N GLN A 552 8.98 -21.87 -31.88
CA GLN A 552 9.97 -22.65 -31.17
C GLN A 552 11.15 -23.03 -32.07
N THR A 553 10.89 -23.47 -33.31
CA THR A 553 11.94 -23.76 -34.26
C THR A 553 12.80 -22.52 -34.55
N HIS A 554 12.18 -21.35 -34.71
CA HIS A 554 12.92 -20.11 -34.94
C HIS A 554 13.76 -19.69 -33.75
N LEU A 555 13.24 -19.91 -32.52
CA LEU A 555 13.96 -19.67 -31.27
C LEU A 555 15.23 -20.53 -31.17
N ASP A 556 15.12 -21.82 -31.52
CA ASP A 556 16.22 -22.79 -31.40
C ASP A 556 17.24 -22.68 -32.55
N ASP A 557 16.77 -22.47 -33.78
CA ASP A 557 17.63 -22.55 -35.00
C ASP A 557 18.21 -21.18 -35.38
N VAL A 558 17.60 -20.07 -35.00
CA VAL A 558 18.04 -18.73 -35.39
C VAL A 558 18.45 -17.87 -34.19
N VAL A 559 17.58 -17.76 -33.21
CA VAL A 559 17.84 -16.85 -32.05
C VAL A 559 18.97 -17.38 -31.19
N ARG A 560 18.90 -18.63 -30.77
CA ARG A 560 19.94 -19.21 -29.90
C ARG A 560 21.34 -19.16 -30.56
N PRO A 561 21.55 -19.61 -31.82
CA PRO A 561 22.88 -19.49 -32.43
C PRO A 561 23.34 -18.05 -32.62
N ALA A 562 22.42 -17.10 -32.80
CA ALA A 562 22.77 -15.67 -32.87
C ALA A 562 23.31 -15.15 -31.53
N LEU A 563 22.68 -15.55 -30.42
CA LEU A 563 23.15 -15.17 -29.08
C LEU A 563 24.43 -15.88 -28.68
N ASP A 564 24.63 -17.13 -29.10
CA ASP A 564 25.89 -17.85 -28.92
C ASP A 564 27.06 -17.13 -29.62
N ASP A 565 26.87 -16.63 -30.87
CA ASP A 565 27.88 -15.82 -31.57
C ASP A 565 28.24 -14.54 -30.81
N VAL A 566 27.22 -13.82 -30.30
CA VAL A 566 27.45 -12.60 -29.52
C VAL A 566 28.22 -12.93 -28.24
N ALA A 567 27.85 -14.02 -27.56
CA ALA A 567 28.52 -14.46 -26.35
C ALA A 567 29.99 -14.83 -26.60
N GLU A 568 30.28 -15.56 -27.67
CA GLU A 568 31.64 -15.94 -28.07
C GLU A 568 32.50 -14.71 -28.34
N GLU A 569 31.98 -13.73 -29.07
CA GLU A 569 32.75 -12.51 -29.40
C GLU A 569 32.95 -11.61 -28.18
N LEU A 570 31.93 -11.46 -27.31
CA LEU A 570 32.06 -10.76 -26.04
C LEU A 570 33.13 -11.44 -25.14
N GLY A 571 33.14 -12.77 -25.11
CA GLY A 571 34.17 -13.54 -24.39
C GLY A 571 35.58 -13.29 -24.93
N ARG A 572 35.77 -13.17 -26.25
CA ARG A 572 37.05 -12.78 -26.87
C ARG A 572 37.53 -11.37 -26.48
N LEU A 573 36.53 -10.49 -26.21
CA LEU A 573 36.81 -9.12 -25.76
C LEU A 573 36.95 -9.01 -24.24
N GLY A 574 36.91 -10.15 -23.50
CA GLY A 574 37.09 -10.19 -22.04
C GLY A 574 35.83 -9.93 -21.23
N VAL A 575 34.67 -10.04 -21.84
CA VAL A 575 33.39 -9.94 -21.15
C VAL A 575 32.80 -11.35 -20.97
N ASP A 576 32.79 -11.84 -19.74
CA ASP A 576 32.24 -13.16 -19.43
C ASP A 576 30.70 -13.15 -19.63
N THR A 577 30.21 -14.11 -20.41
CA THR A 577 28.80 -14.23 -20.78
C THR A 577 28.32 -15.66 -20.71
N GLU A 578 27.02 -15.83 -20.51
CA GLU A 578 26.35 -17.12 -20.51
C GLU A 578 25.08 -17.04 -21.38
N VAL A 579 24.85 -18.07 -22.20
CA VAL A 579 23.60 -18.26 -22.96
C VAL A 579 22.88 -19.49 -22.42
N THR A 580 21.70 -19.28 -21.85
CA THR A 580 20.89 -20.34 -21.25
C THR A 580 19.51 -20.45 -21.86
N PRO A 581 19.02 -21.69 -22.15
CA PRO A 581 17.60 -21.89 -22.38
C PRO A 581 16.86 -21.82 -21.03
N ASP A 582 15.82 -20.99 -20.95
CA ASP A 582 15.03 -20.75 -19.74
C ASP A 582 13.56 -21.08 -19.94
N LEU A 583 12.85 -21.29 -18.82
CA LEU A 583 11.40 -21.26 -18.79
C LEU A 583 10.96 -20.05 -17.95
N VAL A 584 10.17 -19.16 -18.53
CA VAL A 584 9.78 -17.88 -17.89
C VAL A 584 8.28 -17.85 -17.68
N GLY A 585 7.86 -17.54 -16.46
CA GLY A 585 6.44 -17.41 -16.09
C GLY A 585 6.10 -18.10 -14.77
N PRO A 586 4.87 -17.94 -14.27
CA PRO A 586 4.40 -18.65 -13.09
C PRO A 586 4.32 -20.16 -13.35
N GLU A 587 4.51 -20.95 -12.30
CA GLU A 587 4.43 -22.41 -12.33
C GLU A 587 3.11 -22.87 -12.99
N GLY A 588 3.20 -23.63 -14.11
CA GLY A 588 2.06 -24.09 -14.91
C GLY A 588 1.68 -23.21 -16.12
N SER A 589 2.34 -22.06 -16.32
CA SER A 589 2.25 -21.25 -17.55
C SER A 589 3.62 -20.81 -18.07
N GLU A 590 4.62 -21.67 -17.88
CA GLU A 590 5.99 -21.42 -18.28
C GLU A 590 6.14 -21.31 -19.80
N GLN A 591 6.86 -20.27 -20.24
CA GLN A 591 7.09 -19.97 -21.66
C GLN A 591 8.57 -20.22 -22.00
N PRO A 592 8.88 -20.92 -23.10
CA PRO A 592 10.24 -21.12 -23.55
C PRO A 592 10.94 -19.80 -23.84
N ALA A 593 12.19 -19.70 -23.44
CA ALA A 593 13.01 -18.52 -23.67
C ALA A 593 14.49 -18.90 -23.89
N VAL A 594 15.25 -18.00 -24.52
CA VAL A 594 16.71 -18.04 -24.58
C VAL A 594 17.23 -16.73 -24.02
N THR A 595 18.15 -16.83 -23.07
CA THR A 595 18.72 -15.66 -22.37
C THR A 595 20.22 -15.58 -22.59
N LEU A 596 20.72 -14.44 -23.06
CA LEU A 596 22.12 -14.04 -22.97
C LEU A 596 22.28 -13.12 -21.77
N ARG A 597 23.26 -13.42 -20.91
CA ARG A 597 23.58 -12.66 -19.70
C ARG A 597 25.08 -12.42 -19.57
N THR A 598 25.49 -11.20 -19.22
CA THR A 598 26.86 -10.93 -18.76
C THR A 598 27.02 -11.27 -17.28
N LEU A 599 28.15 -11.86 -16.90
CA LEU A 599 28.44 -12.32 -15.52
C LEU A 599 28.99 -11.20 -14.62
N SER A 600 28.81 -9.93 -14.96
CA SER A 600 29.22 -8.80 -14.12
C SER A 600 28.50 -8.80 -12.78
N GLU A 601 29.24 -8.64 -11.65
CA GLU A 601 28.69 -8.69 -10.31
C GLU A 601 27.74 -7.52 -9.97
N ASP A 602 27.98 -6.32 -10.54
CA ASP A 602 27.25 -5.12 -10.14
C ASP A 602 26.02 -4.86 -11.00
N GLU A 603 26.06 -5.12 -12.32
CA GLU A 603 25.00 -4.80 -13.28
C GLU A 603 25.08 -5.70 -14.51
N PRO A 604 24.45 -6.86 -14.50
CA PRO A 604 24.45 -7.74 -15.66
C PRO A 604 23.61 -7.16 -16.80
N PHE A 605 24.13 -7.22 -18.03
CA PHE A 605 23.30 -7.08 -19.22
C PHE A 605 22.47 -8.36 -19.40
N ILE A 606 21.17 -8.22 -19.62
CA ILE A 606 20.26 -9.33 -19.88
C ILE A 606 19.49 -9.03 -21.15
N TYR A 607 19.66 -9.92 -22.15
CA TYR A 607 18.88 -9.94 -23.37
C TYR A 607 18.22 -11.31 -23.48
N ARG A 608 16.89 -11.33 -23.38
CA ARG A 608 16.10 -12.56 -23.37
C ARG A 608 15.06 -12.52 -24.46
N VAL A 609 14.92 -13.59 -25.23
CA VAL A 609 13.85 -13.77 -26.19
C VAL A 609 12.88 -14.80 -25.66
N VAL A 610 11.62 -14.42 -25.49
CA VAL A 610 10.56 -15.24 -24.87
C VAL A 610 9.51 -15.58 -25.91
N LEU A 611 9.13 -16.85 -26.01
CA LEU A 611 8.02 -17.30 -26.85
C LEU A 611 6.70 -17.02 -26.12
N THR A 612 5.91 -16.07 -26.64
CA THR A 612 4.61 -15.69 -26.10
C THR A 612 3.49 -16.01 -27.07
N GLU A 613 2.28 -16.23 -26.55
CA GLU A 613 1.08 -16.42 -27.39
C GLU A 613 0.10 -15.28 -27.13
N GLY A 614 -0.45 -14.71 -28.18
CA GLY A 614 -1.40 -13.63 -28.12
C GLY A 614 -2.53 -13.74 -29.14
N PRO A 615 -3.62 -13.00 -28.99
CA PRO A 615 -4.70 -12.98 -29.97
C PRO A 615 -4.20 -12.40 -31.30
N VAL A 616 -4.67 -12.97 -32.42
CA VAL A 616 -4.37 -12.44 -33.75
C VAL A 616 -4.95 -11.02 -33.85
N PRO A 617 -4.15 -10.01 -34.24
CA PRO A 617 -4.63 -8.64 -34.41
C PRO A 617 -5.73 -8.55 -35.46
N THR A 618 -6.89 -8.00 -35.12
CA THR A 618 -7.99 -7.75 -36.05
C THR A 618 -7.84 -6.37 -36.69
N TYR A 619 -7.59 -6.32 -37.99
CA TYR A 619 -7.58 -5.05 -38.74
C TYR A 619 -8.92 -4.84 -39.44
N GLY A 620 -9.62 -3.75 -39.11
CA GLY A 620 -10.76 -3.26 -39.85
C GLY A 620 -12.01 -4.14 -39.86
N GLY A 621 -12.31 -4.82 -38.76
CA GLY A 621 -13.61 -5.53 -38.59
C GLY A 621 -13.76 -6.83 -39.36
N ARG A 622 -12.73 -7.33 -40.04
CA ARG A 622 -12.74 -8.67 -40.62
C ARG A 622 -12.14 -9.66 -39.61
N MET A 623 -12.95 -10.56 -39.08
CA MET A 623 -12.50 -11.78 -38.44
C MET A 623 -11.67 -12.58 -39.46
N MET A 624 -10.36 -12.69 -39.24
CA MET A 624 -9.55 -13.67 -39.95
C MET A 624 -9.76 -15.03 -39.26
N GLN A 625 -9.91 -16.08 -40.09
CA GLN A 625 -10.26 -17.44 -39.76
C GLN A 625 -9.75 -18.01 -38.44
N ALA A 626 -10.63 -18.69 -37.78
CA ALA A 626 -10.60 -19.83 -36.82
C ALA A 626 -9.34 -20.19 -35.96
N ARG A 627 -8.24 -19.48 -36.03
CA ARG A 627 -7.16 -19.54 -35.04
C ARG A 627 -7.13 -18.23 -34.30
N ASP A 628 -7.59 -18.25 -33.06
CA ASP A 628 -7.72 -17.05 -32.22
C ASP A 628 -6.38 -16.52 -31.68
N THR A 629 -5.28 -17.31 -31.77
CA THR A 629 -3.96 -16.98 -31.23
C THR A 629 -2.83 -17.19 -32.23
N HIS A 630 -1.76 -16.40 -32.10
CA HIS A 630 -0.48 -16.57 -32.80
C HIS A 630 0.68 -16.50 -31.84
N ALA A 631 1.81 -17.12 -32.20
CA ALA A 631 3.04 -17.06 -31.40
C ALA A 631 3.90 -15.86 -31.82
N ARG A 632 4.61 -15.29 -30.84
CA ARG A 632 5.55 -14.18 -30.98
C ARG A 632 6.84 -14.49 -30.23
N LEU A 633 7.96 -13.97 -30.68
CA LEU A 633 9.25 -14.01 -29.99
C LEU A 633 9.56 -12.61 -29.45
N GLU A 634 9.15 -12.35 -28.23
CA GLU A 634 9.28 -11.02 -27.61
C GLU A 634 10.63 -10.84 -26.94
N VAL A 635 11.25 -9.67 -27.15
CA VAL A 635 12.50 -9.30 -26.47
C VAL A 635 12.20 -8.75 -25.10
N HIS A 636 12.86 -9.34 -24.10
CA HIS A 636 12.80 -8.91 -22.71
C HIS A 636 14.20 -8.51 -22.23
N LEU A 637 14.33 -7.30 -21.70
CA LEU A 637 15.49 -6.81 -20.97
C LEU A 637 15.28 -6.93 -19.47
N GLU A 638 16.20 -6.44 -18.66
CA GLU A 638 16.07 -6.45 -17.19
C GLU A 638 14.78 -5.74 -16.71
N ALA A 639 14.34 -4.69 -17.39
CA ALA A 639 13.11 -3.96 -17.09
C ALA A 639 11.81 -4.68 -17.55
N GLY A 640 11.92 -5.81 -18.24
CA GLY A 640 10.79 -6.57 -18.79
C GLY A 640 10.67 -6.51 -20.30
N GLY A 641 9.54 -6.96 -20.84
CA GLY A 641 9.28 -7.04 -22.28
C GLY A 641 9.31 -5.66 -22.93
N GLN A 642 9.92 -5.61 -24.11
CA GLN A 642 10.13 -4.37 -24.87
C GLN A 642 9.03 -4.13 -25.92
N ASP A 643 7.99 -4.95 -25.93
CA ASP A 643 6.78 -4.82 -26.76
C ASP A 643 7.05 -4.95 -28.28
N TYR A 644 8.18 -5.54 -28.68
CA TYR A 644 8.45 -5.86 -30.07
C TYR A 644 8.84 -7.32 -30.27
N ASP A 645 8.63 -7.81 -31.49
CA ASP A 645 8.74 -9.20 -31.92
C ASP A 645 9.91 -9.37 -32.88
N VAL A 646 10.79 -10.33 -32.58
CA VAL A 646 11.93 -10.71 -33.44
C VAL A 646 11.63 -11.93 -34.30
N MET A 647 10.38 -12.39 -34.35
CA MET A 647 9.96 -13.47 -35.23
C MET A 647 10.27 -13.14 -36.70
N GLY A 648 10.92 -14.08 -37.39
CA GLY A 648 11.34 -13.91 -38.79
C GLY A 648 12.56 -12.99 -38.98
N TYR A 649 13.28 -12.62 -37.93
CA TYR A 649 14.60 -11.98 -38.05
C TYR A 649 15.62 -13.02 -38.53
N SER A 650 16.57 -12.61 -39.39
CA SER A 650 17.73 -13.43 -39.70
C SER A 650 18.71 -13.43 -38.50
N ARG A 651 19.61 -14.43 -38.44
CA ARG A 651 20.68 -14.50 -37.42
C ARG A 651 21.43 -13.18 -37.27
N GLY A 652 21.84 -12.54 -38.37
CA GLY A 652 22.50 -11.23 -38.32
C GLY A 652 21.61 -10.12 -37.76
N GLN A 653 20.30 -10.14 -38.02
CA GLN A 653 19.38 -9.14 -37.47
C GLN A 653 19.18 -9.30 -35.97
N VAL A 654 19.16 -10.53 -35.45
CA VAL A 654 19.11 -10.80 -34.00
C VAL A 654 20.41 -10.33 -33.34
N ILE A 655 21.58 -10.59 -33.94
CA ILE A 655 22.88 -10.10 -33.45
C ILE A 655 22.88 -8.57 -33.36
N HIS A 656 22.48 -7.87 -34.44
CA HIS A 656 22.42 -6.40 -34.41
C HIS A 656 21.45 -5.86 -33.37
N ASP A 657 20.28 -6.49 -33.19
CA ASP A 657 19.32 -6.09 -32.18
C ASP A 657 19.89 -6.29 -30.76
N CYS A 658 20.55 -7.41 -30.51
CA CYS A 658 21.24 -7.66 -29.23
C CYS A 658 22.33 -6.62 -28.95
N LEU A 659 23.19 -6.32 -29.94
CA LEU A 659 24.25 -5.32 -29.82
C LEU A 659 23.69 -3.92 -29.60
N ASP A 660 22.61 -3.56 -30.27
CA ASP A 660 21.91 -2.30 -30.09
C ASP A 660 21.47 -2.10 -28.63
N ASN A 661 20.94 -3.16 -28.01
CA ASN A 661 20.53 -3.14 -26.60
C ASN A 661 21.74 -3.16 -25.65
N TYR A 662 22.84 -3.84 -26.03
CA TYR A 662 24.08 -3.83 -25.28
C TYR A 662 24.75 -2.45 -25.27
N GLU A 663 24.78 -1.74 -26.39
CA GLU A 663 25.26 -0.35 -26.45
C GLU A 663 24.45 0.58 -25.54
N GLN A 664 23.13 0.39 -25.51
CA GLN A 664 22.26 1.14 -24.60
C GLN A 664 22.61 0.86 -23.13
N HIS A 665 22.89 -0.40 -22.80
CA HIS A 665 23.32 -0.79 -21.46
C HIS A 665 24.67 -0.15 -21.08
N LEU A 666 25.65 -0.12 -21.99
CA LEU A 666 26.93 0.54 -21.76
C LEU A 666 26.78 2.06 -21.55
N GLN A 667 25.89 2.72 -22.28
CA GLN A 667 25.57 4.14 -22.05
C GLN A 667 24.94 4.35 -20.67
N PHE A 668 24.03 3.47 -20.25
CA PHE A 668 23.48 3.51 -18.91
C PHE A 668 24.57 3.42 -17.84
N LEU A 669 25.50 2.46 -17.96
CA LEU A 669 26.62 2.31 -17.01
C LEU A 669 27.51 3.57 -16.95
N ARG A 670 27.77 4.24 -18.08
CA ARG A 670 28.49 5.52 -18.12
C ARG A 670 27.77 6.63 -17.37
N LEU A 671 26.47 6.76 -17.56
CA LEU A 671 25.64 7.76 -16.85
C LEU A 671 25.56 7.46 -15.36
N ASP A 672 25.54 6.19 -14.95
CA ASP A 672 25.51 5.81 -13.53
C ASP A 672 26.87 6.04 -12.85
N SER A 673 27.98 5.75 -13.50
CA SER A 673 29.34 5.95 -12.98
C SER A 673 29.69 7.43 -12.80
N SER A 674 29.24 8.33 -13.68
CA SER A 674 29.49 9.77 -13.60
C SER A 674 28.84 10.45 -12.38
N THR A 675 27.93 9.78 -11.69
CA THR A 675 27.28 10.27 -10.46
C THR A 675 27.88 9.69 -9.18
N LYS A 676 28.81 8.74 -9.29
CA LYS A 676 29.54 8.14 -8.14
C LYS A 676 30.88 8.84 -7.87
N SER A 677 31.34 9.69 -8.77
CA SER A 677 32.50 10.59 -8.64
C SER A 677 32.07 11.98 -8.19
#